data_3ac3eb35860ee2c8676cf6de73c8fa2e
#
_entry.id   3ac3eb35860ee2c8676cf6de73c8fa2e
#
_cell.length_a   1.000
_cell.length_b   1.000
_cell.length_c   1.000
_cell.angle_alpha   90.00
_cell.angle_beta   90.00
_cell.angle_gamma   90.00
#
_symmetry.space_group_name_H-M   'P 1'
#
loop_
_entity.id
_entity.type
_entity.pdbx_description
1 polymer ?
#
loop_
_entity_poly.entity_id
_entity_poly.type
_entity_poly.pdbx_seq_one_letter_code
_entity_poly.pdbx_strand_id
1 'polypeptide(L)'
;MFGKKKPQVAPDEDDAEARAKARRKKATRLPKGVKQLIGYDAMLRNGIASLGDGRWSATILFQDINYQLSPESHQMEIIDRWAKLINSFEAGQNVQIASYTRSRGVREILADVMMGETGDSLDHYRLDYNRLAQGKLESVSRNTSTVKTLTVTVRESDEQAAVATLNALCNNLVSQMRSIDACKATRLDREHRLRLMAEVLRPGEEFRFDERRFEHQPGKPDTKDLVCPWSIDARNPIQLDIESLDSKYLHRTMWVSSLPPELSDQLVNDLTGLRARVDVSIHLAPMDRGESMTLVRRKNAEVKMQIMDQRRKNRKQGLDPDDLPDDLADQQEQLGQLRDELRSTNQRLVDSIIVIGVSAASQEELEVACRNVKAKVNAQSCTAESLKFMQMEGLTAELPLGNNPLPMKRTLTTNSAAILIPFTTQEVFEPHGLFYGSNARSGNPILADRRSHMNSNGFVLGTSGGGKSFTVKQEIAGMFLSRDDEVIVIDPEREYLALAAAFGGQIIQISAGTGTRVNPMDIVLEDDSASDPVKDKTNNVVSMIGALIGGIDGLDPLQKGLVDQCVSNLYTRYRNQGGGVVQPTLQDLHDELQAGDDQVSRYLADALNPYITGSMSGFNGQTNVDLSNRFTVFDVSGLSGELRTFGMMVVIDQVWNRVIRNKANGRRTWLYVDEFHRFFSNQYAAAQFKDIYKRARKYGLGVTGITQNVEEILDLQDAREMLSNSDFLMLLSQNSTDADALCELLTLSEEQRQYFTGVLPGQGLMKIGSAYVPFDGRIPAGGDLYRLYSTTFQEGK
;
A
#
# COMPACT_ATOMS: atom_id res chain seq x y z
N MET A 1 34.09 -59.19 -16.48
CA MET A 1 33.04 -59.08 -17.51
C MET A 1 32.80 -57.58 -17.76
N PHE A 2 33.36 -57.05 -18.84
CA PHE A 2 33.26 -55.66 -19.20
C PHE A 2 32.07 -55.46 -20.15
N GLY A 3 31.02 -54.76 -19.67
CA GLY A 3 29.88 -54.39 -20.49
C GLY A 3 30.23 -53.17 -21.39
N LYS A 4 30.20 -53.35 -22.70
CA LYS A 4 30.38 -52.31 -23.69
C LYS A 4 29.20 -51.37 -23.70
N LYS A 5 29.42 -50.05 -23.38
CA LYS A 5 28.50 -48.98 -23.70
C LYS A 5 28.39 -48.82 -25.21
N LYS A 6 27.17 -48.86 -25.75
CA LYS A 6 26.87 -48.49 -27.14
C LYS A 6 27.12 -46.98 -27.31
N PRO A 7 27.66 -46.54 -28.45
CA PRO A 7 27.82 -45.11 -28.75
C PRO A 7 26.45 -44.46 -28.95
N GLN A 8 26.24 -43.30 -28.34
CA GLN A 8 25.11 -42.42 -28.66
C GLN A 8 25.25 -41.95 -30.12
N VAL A 9 24.27 -42.28 -30.93
CA VAL A 9 24.11 -41.79 -32.29
C VAL A 9 23.82 -40.32 -32.22
N ALA A 10 24.59 -39.45 -32.88
CA ALA A 10 24.27 -38.05 -33.08
C ALA A 10 22.95 -37.94 -33.86
N PRO A 11 22.11 -36.93 -33.56
CA PRO A 11 20.85 -36.77 -34.29
C PRO A 11 21.12 -36.51 -35.76
N ASP A 12 20.46 -37.27 -36.61
CA ASP A 12 20.55 -37.21 -38.06
C ASP A 12 20.32 -35.76 -38.55
N GLU A 13 21.24 -35.22 -39.35
CA GLU A 13 21.10 -33.91 -40.04
C GLU A 13 19.81 -33.86 -40.88
N ASP A 14 19.35 -34.97 -41.43
CA ASP A 14 18.10 -35.10 -42.17
C ASP A 14 16.87 -34.85 -41.31
N ASP A 15 16.88 -35.19 -40.01
CA ASP A 15 15.79 -34.95 -39.07
C ASP A 15 15.72 -33.46 -38.67
N ALA A 16 16.86 -32.79 -38.57
CA ALA A 16 16.93 -31.36 -38.32
C ALA A 16 16.43 -30.51 -39.50
N GLU A 17 16.77 -30.95 -40.72
CA GLU A 17 16.30 -30.32 -41.96
C GLU A 17 14.83 -30.57 -42.24
N ALA A 18 14.32 -31.78 -41.96
CA ALA A 18 12.91 -32.10 -42.00
C ALA A 18 12.08 -31.28 -40.99
N ARG A 19 12.58 -31.08 -39.77
CA ARG A 19 11.97 -30.22 -38.73
C ARG A 19 12.04 -28.74 -39.13
N ALA A 20 13.13 -28.28 -39.72
CA ALA A 20 13.25 -26.91 -40.24
C ALA A 20 12.31 -26.67 -41.43
N LYS A 21 12.14 -27.66 -42.35
CA LYS A 21 11.18 -27.61 -43.43
C LYS A 21 9.73 -27.64 -42.96
N ALA A 22 9.40 -28.45 -41.93
CA ALA A 22 8.10 -28.48 -41.29
C ALA A 22 7.77 -27.15 -40.56
N ARG A 23 8.75 -26.55 -39.89
CA ARG A 23 8.64 -25.20 -39.29
C ARG A 23 8.40 -24.13 -40.37
N ARG A 24 9.16 -24.15 -41.49
CA ARG A 24 8.91 -23.20 -42.59
C ARG A 24 7.55 -23.40 -43.23
N LYS A 25 7.03 -24.64 -43.40
CA LYS A 25 5.70 -24.91 -43.90
C LYS A 25 4.58 -24.46 -42.91
N LYS A 26 4.82 -24.51 -41.58
CA LYS A 26 3.90 -24.03 -40.59
C LYS A 26 3.87 -22.49 -40.53
N ALA A 27 5.05 -21.84 -40.73
CA ALA A 27 5.22 -20.38 -40.76
C ALA A 27 4.60 -19.69 -42.00
N THR A 28 4.35 -20.44 -43.09
CA THR A 28 3.76 -19.89 -44.34
C THR A 28 2.24 -20.02 -44.42
N ARG A 29 1.56 -20.66 -43.48
CA ARG A 29 0.09 -20.67 -43.43
C ARG A 29 -0.42 -19.45 -42.67
N LEU A 30 -0.99 -18.49 -43.38
CA LEU A 30 -1.75 -17.41 -42.79
C LEU A 30 -2.77 -17.99 -41.80
N PRO A 31 -2.86 -17.44 -40.57
CA PRO A 31 -3.84 -17.90 -39.59
C PRO A 31 -5.26 -17.76 -40.14
N LYS A 32 -6.07 -18.81 -39.97
CA LYS A 32 -7.44 -18.86 -40.48
C LYS A 32 -8.47 -18.18 -39.56
N GLY A 33 -8.04 -17.69 -38.40
CA GLY A 33 -8.89 -17.01 -37.43
C GLY A 33 -8.09 -16.52 -36.24
N VAL A 34 -8.69 -15.59 -35.49
CA VAL A 34 -8.10 -14.89 -34.34
C VAL A 34 -7.56 -15.86 -33.26
N LYS A 35 -8.26 -16.97 -33.01
CA LYS A 35 -7.81 -18.00 -32.05
C LYS A 35 -6.42 -18.55 -32.31
N GLN A 36 -6.00 -18.62 -33.60
CA GLN A 36 -4.67 -19.13 -33.94
C GLN A 36 -3.54 -18.13 -33.68
N LEU A 37 -3.91 -16.88 -33.47
CA LEU A 37 -2.97 -15.79 -33.16
C LEU A 37 -2.63 -15.74 -31.67
N ILE A 38 -3.50 -16.29 -30.80
CA ILE A 38 -3.23 -16.33 -29.36
C ILE A 38 -2.31 -17.50 -29.05
N GLY A 39 -1.14 -17.19 -28.57
CA GLY A 39 0.05 -18.04 -28.49
C GLY A 39 0.06 -19.12 -27.38
N TYR A 40 -1.08 -19.79 -27.09
CA TYR A 40 -1.15 -20.97 -26.21
C TYR A 40 -2.11 -22.01 -26.78
N ASP A 41 -1.99 -23.27 -26.40
CA ASP A 41 -2.83 -24.37 -26.88
C ASP A 41 -3.97 -24.70 -25.89
N ALA A 42 -3.68 -24.74 -24.60
CA ALA A 42 -4.63 -25.04 -23.55
C ALA A 42 -4.23 -24.36 -22.24
N MET A 43 -5.21 -24.08 -21.37
CA MET A 43 -4.98 -23.56 -20.02
C MET A 43 -5.64 -24.46 -18.98
N LEU A 44 -4.82 -24.98 -18.05
CA LEU A 44 -5.29 -25.86 -16.97
C LEU A 44 -5.97 -25.03 -15.87
N ARG A 45 -6.79 -25.68 -15.03
CA ARG A 45 -7.51 -25.04 -13.92
C ARG A 45 -6.60 -24.29 -12.96
N ASN A 46 -5.38 -24.79 -12.73
CA ASN A 46 -4.36 -24.18 -11.87
C ASN A 46 -3.61 -23.01 -12.55
N GLY A 47 -4.07 -22.54 -13.72
CA GLY A 47 -3.49 -21.43 -14.45
C GLY A 47 -2.25 -21.78 -15.27
N ILE A 48 -1.78 -23.04 -15.33
CA ILE A 48 -0.69 -23.45 -16.20
C ILE A 48 -1.18 -23.51 -17.65
N ALA A 49 -0.46 -22.85 -18.55
CA ALA A 49 -0.78 -22.83 -19.98
C ALA A 49 0.24 -23.66 -20.78
N SER A 50 -0.28 -24.51 -21.68
CA SER A 50 0.53 -25.16 -22.72
C SER A 50 0.73 -24.20 -23.89
N LEU A 51 1.99 -23.97 -24.27
CA LEU A 51 2.36 -23.06 -25.37
C LEU A 51 2.70 -23.83 -26.66
N GLY A 52 2.55 -25.14 -26.63
CA GLY A 52 2.99 -26.04 -27.70
C GLY A 52 4.50 -26.34 -27.64
N ASP A 53 4.91 -27.33 -28.46
CA ASP A 53 6.30 -27.79 -28.54
C ASP A 53 6.94 -28.14 -27.16
N GLY A 54 6.16 -28.68 -26.22
CA GLY A 54 6.59 -29.04 -24.87
C GLY A 54 6.88 -27.85 -23.96
N ARG A 55 6.45 -26.64 -24.32
CA ARG A 55 6.58 -25.43 -23.48
C ARG A 55 5.35 -25.23 -22.63
N TRP A 56 5.54 -24.95 -21.36
CA TRP A 56 4.51 -24.71 -20.36
C TRP A 56 4.84 -23.46 -19.55
N SER A 57 3.83 -22.69 -19.21
CA SER A 57 4.04 -21.47 -18.44
C SER A 57 3.06 -21.30 -17.28
N ALA A 58 3.51 -20.61 -16.22
CA ALA A 58 2.71 -20.18 -15.09
C ALA A 58 2.98 -18.71 -14.79
N THR A 59 1.98 -17.99 -14.31
CA THR A 59 2.04 -16.55 -14.04
C THR A 59 1.83 -16.28 -12.55
N ILE A 60 2.69 -15.45 -11.99
CA ILE A 60 2.61 -14.92 -10.62
C ILE A 60 2.24 -13.45 -10.72
N LEU A 61 1.17 -13.06 -10.04
CA LEU A 61 0.80 -11.67 -9.78
C LEU A 61 1.58 -11.19 -8.57
N PHE A 62 2.16 -10.00 -8.60
CA PHE A 62 2.80 -9.40 -7.44
C PHE A 62 2.41 -7.93 -7.26
N GLN A 63 2.41 -7.49 -6.00
CA GLN A 63 2.09 -6.11 -5.65
C GLN A 63 3.32 -5.22 -5.81
N ASP A 64 3.07 -3.94 -6.02
CA ASP A 64 4.11 -2.93 -5.98
C ASP A 64 4.64 -2.74 -4.56
N ILE A 65 5.88 -2.33 -4.46
CA ILE A 65 6.52 -1.89 -3.23
C ILE A 65 6.97 -0.44 -3.39
N ASN A 66 7.27 0.21 -2.28
CA ASN A 66 7.58 1.64 -2.29
C ASN A 66 9.04 1.91 -2.68
N TYR A 67 9.47 1.36 -3.82
CA TYR A 67 10.86 1.42 -4.28
C TYR A 67 11.37 2.86 -4.47
N GLN A 68 10.63 3.67 -5.24
CA GLN A 68 11.11 4.99 -5.67
C GLN A 68 11.09 6.06 -4.57
N LEU A 69 10.36 5.83 -3.49
CA LEU A 69 10.32 6.72 -2.34
C LEU A 69 11.21 6.23 -1.20
N SER A 70 11.87 5.09 -1.35
CA SER A 70 12.77 4.54 -0.34
C SER A 70 14.13 5.23 -0.36
N PRO A 71 14.87 5.26 0.77
CA PRO A 71 16.24 5.73 0.81
C PRO A 71 17.13 4.95 -0.17
N GLU A 72 18.14 5.61 -0.74
CA GLU A 72 19.04 5.02 -1.76
C GLU A 72 19.66 3.69 -1.31
N SER A 73 20.09 3.62 -0.04
CA SER A 73 20.62 2.37 0.53
C SER A 73 19.61 1.22 0.50
N HIS A 74 18.32 1.52 0.74
CA HIS A 74 17.25 0.52 0.69
C HIS A 74 16.88 0.17 -0.76
N GLN A 75 16.90 1.12 -1.68
CA GLN A 75 16.72 0.87 -3.12
C GLN A 75 17.79 -0.10 -3.63
N MET A 76 19.07 0.11 -3.24
CA MET A 76 20.15 -0.81 -3.59
C MET A 76 19.95 -2.23 -3.03
N GLU A 77 19.45 -2.35 -1.80
CA GLU A 77 19.10 -3.66 -1.22
C GLU A 77 17.98 -4.36 -2.00
N ILE A 78 16.95 -3.62 -2.40
CA ILE A 78 15.87 -4.14 -3.23
C ILE A 78 16.40 -4.63 -4.59
N ILE A 79 17.24 -3.83 -5.26
CA ILE A 79 17.89 -4.22 -6.53
C ILE A 79 18.72 -5.49 -6.33
N ASP A 80 19.51 -5.59 -5.27
CA ASP A 80 20.35 -6.79 -5.02
C ASP A 80 19.49 -8.05 -4.79
N ARG A 81 18.41 -7.94 -4.02
CA ARG A 81 17.48 -9.05 -3.83
C ARG A 81 16.76 -9.43 -5.13
N TRP A 82 16.36 -8.43 -5.93
CA TRP A 82 15.78 -8.65 -7.24
C TRP A 82 16.78 -9.30 -8.22
N ALA A 83 18.03 -8.87 -8.22
CA ALA A 83 19.10 -9.50 -9.01
C ALA A 83 19.33 -10.96 -8.61
N LYS A 84 19.28 -11.27 -7.31
CA LYS A 84 19.36 -12.66 -6.82
C LYS A 84 18.20 -13.51 -7.32
N LEU A 85 16.98 -12.95 -7.38
CA LEU A 85 15.82 -13.64 -7.95
C LEU A 85 16.03 -13.91 -9.44
N ILE A 86 16.45 -12.91 -10.23
CA ILE A 86 16.74 -13.10 -11.66
C ILE A 86 17.87 -14.13 -11.87
N ASN A 87 18.88 -14.13 -11.03
CA ASN A 87 20.01 -15.07 -11.10
C ASN A 87 19.63 -16.51 -10.70
N SER A 88 18.48 -16.72 -10.07
CA SER A 88 17.98 -18.04 -9.70
C SER A 88 17.44 -18.85 -10.88
N PHE A 89 17.13 -18.19 -12.01
CA PHE A 89 16.62 -18.88 -13.19
C PHE A 89 17.73 -19.63 -13.94
N GLU A 90 17.39 -20.81 -14.43
CA GLU A 90 18.32 -21.68 -15.14
C GLU A 90 18.17 -21.55 -16.68
N ALA A 91 19.19 -21.99 -17.42
CA ALA A 91 19.11 -22.07 -18.87
C ALA A 91 17.93 -22.95 -19.30
N GLY A 92 17.13 -22.48 -20.27
CA GLY A 92 15.89 -23.14 -20.68
C GLY A 92 14.62 -22.70 -19.95
N GLN A 93 14.75 -21.96 -18.86
CA GLN A 93 13.65 -21.26 -18.19
C GLN A 93 13.55 -19.84 -18.76
N ASN A 94 12.48 -19.53 -19.47
CA ASN A 94 12.24 -18.16 -19.93
C ASN A 94 11.37 -17.42 -18.95
N VAL A 95 11.65 -16.15 -18.75
CA VAL A 95 10.93 -15.28 -17.80
C VAL A 95 10.38 -14.09 -18.55
N GLN A 96 9.14 -13.73 -18.26
CA GLN A 96 8.52 -12.48 -18.67
C GLN A 96 8.14 -11.70 -17.42
N ILE A 97 8.67 -10.49 -17.30
CA ILE A 97 8.27 -9.51 -16.30
C ILE A 97 7.41 -8.51 -17.04
N ALA A 98 6.15 -8.36 -16.63
CA ALA A 98 5.23 -7.48 -17.34
C ALA A 98 4.48 -6.56 -16.39
N SER A 99 4.26 -5.34 -16.86
CA SER A 99 3.45 -4.31 -16.24
C SER A 99 2.33 -3.92 -17.20
N TYR A 100 1.09 -4.23 -16.83
CA TYR A 100 -0.12 -3.95 -17.64
C TYR A 100 -0.86 -2.75 -17.08
N THR A 101 -1.11 -1.78 -17.92
CA THR A 101 -1.91 -0.62 -17.55
C THR A 101 -3.39 -0.94 -17.78
N ARG A 102 -4.14 -0.99 -16.68
CA ARG A 102 -5.60 -1.16 -16.69
C ARG A 102 -6.30 0.18 -16.61
N SER A 103 -7.25 0.42 -17.48
CA SER A 103 -8.21 1.49 -17.29
C SER A 103 -9.31 0.98 -16.35
N ARG A 104 -9.38 1.52 -15.13
CA ARG A 104 -10.55 1.30 -14.28
C ARG A 104 -11.64 2.25 -14.73
N GLY A 105 -12.82 1.74 -15.02
CA GLY A 105 -13.98 2.57 -15.32
C GLY A 105 -14.26 3.49 -14.13
N VAL A 106 -14.50 4.79 -14.39
CA VAL A 106 -14.88 5.74 -13.31
C VAL A 106 -16.05 5.17 -12.49
N ARG A 107 -16.97 4.45 -13.11
CA ARG A 107 -18.09 3.79 -12.45
C ARG A 107 -17.67 2.70 -11.45
N GLU A 108 -16.64 1.92 -11.77
CA GLU A 108 -16.11 0.90 -10.85
C GLU A 108 -15.50 1.56 -9.60
N ILE A 109 -14.68 2.58 -9.79
CA ILE A 109 -14.06 3.33 -8.68
C ILE A 109 -15.15 4.01 -7.83
N LEU A 110 -16.14 4.61 -8.48
CA LEU A 110 -17.26 5.26 -7.79
C LEU A 110 -18.09 4.25 -6.99
N ALA A 111 -18.28 3.02 -7.47
CA ALA A 111 -18.99 1.98 -6.73
C ALA A 111 -18.30 1.60 -5.41
N ASP A 112 -16.97 1.67 -5.36
CA ASP A 112 -16.20 1.41 -4.13
C ASP A 112 -16.15 2.63 -3.18
N VAL A 113 -16.33 3.85 -3.69
CA VAL A 113 -16.21 5.10 -2.93
C VAL A 113 -17.56 5.63 -2.46
N MET A 114 -18.62 5.47 -3.26
CA MET A 114 -19.93 6.03 -2.98
C MET A 114 -20.63 5.32 -1.84
N MET A 115 -21.25 6.11 -0.98
CA MET A 115 -22.11 5.64 0.10
C MET A 115 -23.54 5.45 -0.39
N GLY A 116 -24.17 4.33 0.01
CA GLY A 116 -25.59 4.11 -0.23
C GLY A 116 -26.47 4.93 0.71
N GLU A 117 -27.68 5.28 0.29
CA GLU A 117 -28.72 5.86 1.14
C GLU A 117 -29.28 4.79 2.07
N THR A 118 -29.52 5.15 3.34
CA THR A 118 -30.06 4.26 4.39
C THR A 118 -31.48 4.60 4.81
N GLY A 119 -32.04 5.71 4.32
CA GLY A 119 -33.37 6.21 4.65
C GLY A 119 -33.45 6.99 5.96
N ASP A 120 -32.29 7.43 6.48
CA ASP A 120 -32.22 8.24 7.70
C ASP A 120 -32.01 9.74 7.40
N SER A 121 -32.02 10.56 8.45
CA SER A 121 -31.83 12.02 8.34
C SER A 121 -30.47 12.45 7.82
N LEU A 122 -29.50 11.53 7.67
CA LEU A 122 -28.13 11.81 7.24
C LEU A 122 -27.89 11.56 5.75
N ASP A 123 -28.90 11.09 5.00
CA ASP A 123 -28.74 10.78 3.58
C ASP A 123 -28.32 11.98 2.74
N HIS A 124 -28.76 13.20 3.11
CA HIS A 124 -28.28 14.40 2.41
C HIS A 124 -26.77 14.63 2.57
N TYR A 125 -26.16 14.22 3.70
CA TYR A 125 -24.71 14.25 3.87
C TYR A 125 -24.01 13.13 3.11
N ARG A 126 -24.62 11.93 2.98
CA ARG A 126 -24.10 10.85 2.11
C ARG A 126 -24.07 11.29 0.65
N LEU A 127 -25.14 11.94 0.19
CA LEU A 127 -25.19 12.51 -1.16
C LEU A 127 -24.14 13.62 -1.38
N ASP A 128 -23.95 14.50 -0.39
CA ASP A 128 -22.93 15.55 -0.46
C ASP A 128 -21.51 14.96 -0.46
N TYR A 129 -21.25 13.92 0.36
CA TYR A 129 -19.98 13.17 0.33
C TYR A 129 -19.71 12.54 -1.04
N ASN A 130 -20.72 11.89 -1.61
CA ASN A 130 -20.61 11.27 -2.94
C ASN A 130 -20.28 12.29 -4.02
N ARG A 131 -20.92 13.46 -3.97
CA ARG A 131 -20.66 14.57 -4.90
C ARG A 131 -19.22 15.11 -4.77
N LEU A 132 -18.73 15.29 -3.54
CA LEU A 132 -17.37 15.79 -3.27
C LEU A 132 -16.33 14.76 -3.72
N ALA A 133 -16.55 13.48 -3.44
CA ALA A 133 -15.67 12.40 -3.86
C ALA A 133 -15.63 12.26 -5.39
N GLN A 134 -16.79 12.30 -6.05
CA GLN A 134 -16.89 12.27 -7.51
C GLN A 134 -16.15 13.45 -8.15
N GLY A 135 -16.38 14.67 -7.66
CA GLY A 135 -15.70 15.86 -8.19
C GLY A 135 -14.19 15.80 -8.02
N LYS A 136 -13.68 15.22 -6.92
CA LYS A 136 -12.25 14.97 -6.73
C LYS A 136 -11.72 13.95 -7.75
N LEU A 137 -12.39 12.82 -7.90
CA LEU A 137 -11.99 11.76 -8.83
C LEU A 137 -11.99 12.23 -10.28
N GLU A 138 -12.99 13.01 -10.71
CA GLU A 138 -13.04 13.57 -12.06
C GLU A 138 -11.92 14.58 -12.33
N SER A 139 -11.48 15.33 -11.31
CA SER A 139 -10.45 16.36 -11.47
C SER A 139 -9.03 15.82 -11.52
N VAL A 140 -8.75 14.66 -10.88
CA VAL A 140 -7.38 14.19 -10.62
C VAL A 140 -7.14 12.77 -11.14
N SER A 141 -8.16 11.92 -11.16
CA SER A 141 -7.99 10.50 -11.43
C SER A 141 -7.45 10.24 -12.84
N ARG A 142 -6.31 9.54 -12.90
CA ARG A 142 -5.81 8.97 -14.16
C ARG A 142 -6.63 7.76 -14.60
N ASN A 143 -7.49 7.22 -13.73
CA ASN A 143 -8.31 6.02 -13.93
C ASN A 143 -7.52 4.81 -14.44
N THR A 144 -6.22 4.77 -14.17
CA THR A 144 -5.33 3.68 -14.57
C THR A 144 -4.67 3.05 -13.37
N SER A 145 -4.71 1.73 -13.31
CA SER A 145 -3.92 0.95 -12.35
C SER A 145 -2.93 0.07 -13.09
N THR A 146 -1.79 -0.21 -12.49
CA THR A 146 -0.78 -1.09 -13.08
C THR A 146 -0.84 -2.45 -12.39
N VAL A 147 -0.94 -3.49 -13.20
CA VAL A 147 -0.88 -4.89 -12.75
C VAL A 147 0.46 -5.47 -13.14
N LYS A 148 1.20 -6.01 -12.18
CA LYS A 148 2.54 -6.52 -12.36
C LYS A 148 2.56 -8.04 -12.26
N THR A 149 3.19 -8.68 -13.26
CA THR A 149 3.27 -10.14 -13.32
C THR A 149 4.67 -10.62 -13.64
N LEU A 150 4.99 -11.78 -13.10
CA LEU A 150 6.15 -12.58 -13.46
C LEU A 150 5.65 -13.92 -14.02
N THR A 151 5.90 -14.18 -15.30
CA THR A 151 5.52 -15.41 -15.97
C THR A 151 6.76 -16.23 -16.27
N VAL A 152 6.74 -17.49 -15.85
CA VAL A 152 7.86 -18.43 -16.08
C VAL A 152 7.44 -19.48 -17.09
N THR A 153 8.31 -19.75 -18.04
CA THR A 153 8.13 -20.79 -19.06
C THR A 153 9.22 -21.85 -18.93
N VAL A 154 8.79 -23.11 -18.84
CA VAL A 154 9.68 -24.28 -18.81
C VAL A 154 9.41 -25.20 -20.01
N ARG A 155 10.35 -26.08 -20.31
CA ARG A 155 10.17 -27.10 -21.33
C ARG A 155 10.14 -28.47 -20.69
N GLU A 156 8.98 -29.15 -20.80
CA GLU A 156 8.72 -30.47 -20.23
C GLU A 156 8.05 -31.39 -21.23
N SER A 157 8.28 -32.68 -21.09
CA SER A 157 7.79 -33.69 -22.01
C SER A 157 6.27 -33.90 -21.95
N ASP A 158 5.70 -33.75 -20.78
CA ASP A 158 4.28 -34.00 -20.49
C ASP A 158 3.70 -33.02 -19.45
N GLU A 159 2.38 -33.06 -19.31
CA GLU A 159 1.62 -32.18 -18.44
C GLU A 159 1.97 -32.39 -16.95
N GLN A 160 2.14 -33.64 -16.52
CA GLN A 160 2.36 -33.96 -15.09
C GLN A 160 3.73 -33.44 -14.65
N ALA A 161 4.77 -33.65 -15.46
CA ALA A 161 6.11 -33.10 -15.22
C ALA A 161 6.07 -31.56 -15.20
N ALA A 162 5.37 -30.94 -16.16
CA ALA A 162 5.24 -29.49 -16.21
C ALA A 162 4.54 -28.90 -14.98
N VAL A 163 3.48 -29.55 -14.50
CA VAL A 163 2.76 -29.13 -13.29
C VAL A 163 3.65 -29.25 -12.06
N ALA A 164 4.41 -30.35 -11.92
CA ALA A 164 5.33 -30.53 -10.80
C ALA A 164 6.45 -29.49 -10.78
N THR A 165 7.13 -29.31 -11.91
CA THR A 165 8.23 -28.34 -12.07
C THR A 165 7.74 -26.90 -11.83
N LEU A 166 6.63 -26.48 -12.44
CA LEU A 166 6.11 -25.12 -12.30
C LEU A 166 5.54 -24.87 -10.89
N ASN A 167 4.96 -25.86 -10.22
CA ASN A 167 4.51 -25.70 -8.83
C ASN A 167 5.71 -25.44 -7.91
N ALA A 168 6.77 -26.23 -8.01
CA ALA A 168 7.97 -26.06 -7.20
C ALA A 168 8.62 -24.70 -7.45
N LEU A 169 8.77 -24.33 -8.73
CA LEU A 169 9.37 -23.06 -9.13
C LEU A 169 8.55 -21.85 -8.65
N CYS A 170 7.23 -21.85 -8.88
CA CYS A 170 6.37 -20.75 -8.44
C CYS A 170 6.36 -20.59 -6.91
N ASN A 171 6.35 -21.67 -6.14
CA ASN A 171 6.40 -21.60 -4.67
C ASN A 171 7.71 -20.96 -4.19
N ASN A 172 8.84 -21.33 -4.81
CA ASN A 172 10.13 -20.73 -4.51
C ASN A 172 10.15 -19.24 -4.86
N LEU A 173 9.67 -18.87 -6.05
CA LEU A 173 9.62 -17.47 -6.49
C LEU A 173 8.72 -16.60 -5.60
N VAL A 174 7.55 -17.10 -5.19
CA VAL A 174 6.66 -16.41 -4.25
C VAL A 174 7.36 -16.19 -2.90
N SER A 175 8.12 -17.18 -2.43
CA SER A 175 8.91 -17.04 -1.19
C SER A 175 10.04 -16.00 -1.34
N GLN A 176 10.75 -16.02 -2.46
CA GLN A 176 11.80 -15.02 -2.74
C GLN A 176 11.23 -13.62 -2.88
N MET A 177 10.09 -13.45 -3.56
CA MET A 177 9.43 -12.14 -3.68
C MET A 177 9.01 -11.58 -2.31
N ARG A 178 8.53 -12.42 -1.40
CA ARG A 178 8.21 -11.99 -0.03
C ARG A 178 9.42 -11.46 0.74
N SER A 179 10.62 -11.90 0.39
CA SER A 179 11.85 -11.37 0.99
C SER A 179 12.25 -9.99 0.44
N ILE A 180 11.65 -9.55 -0.68
CA ILE A 180 11.86 -8.23 -1.26
C ILE A 180 10.80 -7.29 -0.67
N ASP A 181 11.16 -6.60 0.39
CA ASP A 181 10.30 -5.60 1.07
C ASP A 181 8.86 -6.08 1.32
N ALA A 182 8.71 -7.32 1.80
CA ALA A 182 7.43 -7.98 2.05
C ALA A 182 6.45 -7.99 0.85
N CYS A 183 6.97 -7.95 -0.39
CA CYS A 183 6.17 -7.96 -1.61
C CYS A 183 5.19 -9.14 -1.61
N LYS A 184 3.90 -8.83 -1.68
CA LYS A 184 2.87 -9.88 -1.74
C LYS A 184 2.81 -10.41 -3.17
N ALA A 185 2.97 -11.73 -3.31
CA ALA A 185 2.93 -12.41 -4.59
C ALA A 185 2.00 -13.63 -4.52
N THR A 186 1.22 -13.83 -5.56
CA THR A 186 0.24 -14.94 -5.66
C THR A 186 0.24 -15.51 -7.06
N ARG A 187 0.27 -16.83 -7.19
CA ARG A 187 0.13 -17.47 -8.48
C ARG A 187 -1.31 -17.33 -9.00
N LEU A 188 -1.46 -16.97 -10.27
CA LEU A 188 -2.75 -16.87 -10.93
C LEU A 188 -3.30 -18.27 -11.30
N ASP A 189 -4.57 -18.50 -11.04
CA ASP A 189 -5.33 -19.63 -11.56
C ASP A 189 -5.85 -19.34 -13.01
N ARG A 190 -6.65 -20.26 -13.55
CA ARG A 190 -7.25 -20.12 -14.89
C ARG A 190 -8.06 -18.85 -15.02
N GLU A 191 -8.98 -18.60 -14.08
CA GLU A 191 -9.88 -17.45 -14.15
C GLU A 191 -9.11 -16.12 -14.15
N HIS A 192 -8.22 -15.92 -13.18
CA HIS A 192 -7.48 -14.68 -13.05
C HIS A 192 -6.52 -14.44 -14.23
N ARG A 193 -5.90 -15.51 -14.74
CA ARG A 193 -5.03 -15.41 -15.92
C ARG A 193 -5.79 -15.09 -17.20
N LEU A 194 -6.94 -15.73 -17.41
CA LEU A 194 -7.83 -15.42 -18.55
C LEU A 194 -8.40 -14.00 -18.45
N ARG A 195 -8.77 -13.55 -17.26
CA ARG A 195 -9.21 -12.17 -17.01
C ARG A 195 -8.14 -11.16 -17.42
N LEU A 196 -6.90 -11.39 -17.02
CA LEU A 196 -5.79 -10.52 -17.40
C LEU A 196 -5.57 -10.50 -18.93
N MET A 197 -5.64 -11.66 -19.58
CA MET A 197 -5.56 -11.75 -21.04
C MET A 197 -6.72 -11.04 -21.74
N ALA A 198 -7.95 -11.21 -21.22
CA ALA A 198 -9.11 -10.52 -21.76
C ALA A 198 -8.97 -8.99 -21.67
N GLU A 199 -8.41 -8.48 -20.60
CA GLU A 199 -8.16 -7.05 -20.44
C GLU A 199 -7.11 -6.48 -21.42
N VAL A 200 -6.11 -7.28 -21.80
CA VAL A 200 -5.15 -6.90 -22.85
C VAL A 200 -5.81 -6.93 -24.22
N LEU A 201 -6.60 -7.97 -24.52
CA LEU A 201 -7.16 -8.22 -25.84
C LEU A 201 -8.52 -7.54 -26.10
N ARG A 202 -9.27 -7.22 -25.04
CA ARG A 202 -10.60 -6.61 -25.08
C ARG A 202 -10.75 -5.56 -23.97
N PRO A 203 -10.01 -4.47 -24.05
CA PRO A 203 -9.98 -3.45 -23.01
C PRO A 203 -11.37 -2.83 -22.79
N GLY A 204 -11.75 -2.71 -21.51
CA GLY A 204 -13.01 -2.10 -21.10
C GLY A 204 -14.24 -3.01 -21.19
N GLU A 205 -14.09 -4.27 -21.62
CA GLU A 205 -15.16 -5.24 -21.59
C GLU A 205 -15.20 -6.02 -20.27
N GLU A 206 -16.40 -6.28 -19.77
CA GLU A 206 -16.59 -7.10 -18.57
C GLU A 206 -16.24 -8.56 -18.87
N PHE A 207 -15.26 -9.11 -18.16
CA PHE A 207 -14.90 -10.52 -18.24
C PHE A 207 -15.73 -11.34 -17.27
N ARG A 208 -16.64 -12.18 -17.81
CA ARG A 208 -17.47 -13.12 -17.04
C ARG A 208 -16.99 -14.54 -17.25
N PHE A 209 -16.66 -15.23 -16.18
CA PHE A 209 -16.23 -16.62 -16.17
C PHE A 209 -16.84 -17.37 -14.99
N ASP A 210 -17.29 -18.59 -15.25
CA ASP A 210 -17.75 -19.52 -14.23
C ASP A 210 -17.08 -20.87 -14.49
N GLU A 211 -16.13 -21.25 -13.64
CA GLU A 211 -15.34 -22.47 -13.75
C GLU A 211 -16.23 -23.72 -13.82
N ARG A 212 -17.29 -23.79 -13.00
CA ARG A 212 -18.20 -24.95 -12.96
C ARG A 212 -18.96 -25.08 -14.26
N ARG A 213 -19.49 -23.98 -14.76
CA ARG A 213 -20.24 -23.95 -16.02
C ARG A 213 -19.34 -24.29 -17.21
N PHE A 214 -18.11 -23.81 -17.20
CA PHE A 214 -17.12 -24.07 -18.25
C PHE A 214 -16.75 -25.56 -18.31
N GLU A 215 -16.49 -26.22 -17.17
CA GLU A 215 -16.10 -27.63 -17.12
C GLU A 215 -17.25 -28.60 -17.50
N HIS A 216 -18.51 -28.18 -17.28
CA HIS A 216 -19.69 -29.00 -17.62
C HIS A 216 -20.30 -28.69 -19.00
N GLN A 217 -19.68 -27.82 -19.78
CA GLN A 217 -20.16 -27.44 -21.10
C GLN A 217 -19.97 -28.62 -22.09
N PRO A 218 -21.04 -29.01 -22.86
CA PRO A 218 -20.91 -30.04 -23.87
C PRO A 218 -19.90 -29.66 -24.97
N GLY A 219 -19.06 -30.61 -25.35
CA GLY A 219 -17.92 -30.35 -26.25
C GLY A 219 -16.70 -29.92 -25.44
N LYS A 220 -15.52 -29.96 -25.98
CA LYS A 220 -14.33 -29.46 -25.28
C LYS A 220 -14.27 -27.93 -25.40
N PRO A 221 -14.67 -27.16 -24.40
CA PRO A 221 -14.65 -25.71 -24.47
C PRO A 221 -13.21 -25.24 -24.62
N ASP A 222 -13.00 -24.30 -25.53
CA ASP A 222 -11.67 -23.67 -25.72
C ASP A 222 -11.61 -22.39 -24.89
N THR A 223 -10.65 -22.30 -23.98
CA THR A 223 -10.45 -21.11 -23.16
C THR A 223 -10.13 -19.86 -23.99
N LYS A 224 -9.67 -20.04 -25.24
CA LYS A 224 -9.43 -18.93 -26.18
C LYS A 224 -10.73 -18.21 -26.56
N ASP A 225 -11.87 -18.91 -26.59
CA ASP A 225 -13.17 -18.30 -26.88
C ASP A 225 -13.55 -17.21 -25.87
N LEU A 226 -13.04 -17.33 -24.66
CA LEU A 226 -13.33 -16.39 -23.58
C LEU A 226 -12.52 -15.09 -23.67
N VAL A 227 -11.40 -15.09 -24.39
CA VAL A 227 -10.46 -13.96 -24.42
C VAL A 227 -10.25 -13.37 -25.82
N CYS A 228 -10.60 -14.11 -26.89
CA CYS A 228 -10.45 -13.66 -28.26
C CYS A 228 -11.31 -12.42 -28.56
N PRO A 229 -10.75 -11.37 -29.19
CA PRO A 229 -11.56 -10.36 -29.88
C PRO A 229 -12.22 -10.96 -31.12
N TRP A 230 -13.19 -10.27 -31.70
CA TRP A 230 -13.88 -10.74 -32.92
C TRP A 230 -12.99 -10.66 -34.14
N SER A 231 -12.21 -9.60 -34.25
CA SER A 231 -11.37 -9.32 -35.39
C SER A 231 -10.05 -8.67 -34.97
N ILE A 232 -8.98 -9.07 -35.64
CA ILE A 232 -7.68 -8.40 -35.60
C ILE A 232 -7.26 -8.15 -37.06
N ASP A 233 -7.20 -6.89 -37.46
CA ASP A 233 -6.74 -6.49 -38.78
C ASP A 233 -5.26 -6.07 -38.70
N ALA A 234 -4.39 -6.79 -39.37
CA ALA A 234 -2.94 -6.60 -39.43
C ALA A 234 -2.44 -6.09 -40.81
N ARG A 235 -3.34 -5.48 -41.61
CA ARG A 235 -2.96 -4.94 -42.94
C ARG A 235 -1.99 -3.75 -42.83
N ASN A 236 -2.08 -2.99 -41.75
CA ASN A 236 -1.12 -1.93 -41.47
C ASN A 236 0.19 -2.55 -40.93
N PRO A 237 1.34 -2.28 -41.55
CA PRO A 237 2.63 -2.91 -41.16
C PRO A 237 3.12 -2.53 -39.76
N ILE A 238 2.61 -1.47 -39.14
CA ILE A 238 3.07 -0.93 -37.87
C ILE A 238 1.97 -0.85 -36.80
N GLN A 239 0.77 -1.43 -37.04
CA GLN A 239 -0.37 -1.30 -36.15
C GLN A 239 -1.36 -2.44 -36.37
N LEU A 240 -2.12 -2.78 -35.34
CA LEU A 240 -3.27 -3.68 -35.40
C LEU A 240 -4.53 -2.87 -35.12
N ASP A 241 -5.59 -3.15 -35.87
CA ASP A 241 -6.94 -2.69 -35.58
C ASP A 241 -7.69 -3.86 -34.96
N ILE A 242 -8.10 -3.74 -33.71
CA ILE A 242 -8.71 -4.78 -32.90
C ILE A 242 -10.16 -4.41 -32.60
N GLU A 243 -11.08 -5.31 -32.91
CA GLU A 243 -12.52 -5.11 -32.73
C GLU A 243 -13.11 -6.27 -31.93
N SER A 244 -13.92 -5.94 -30.96
CA SER A 244 -14.59 -6.85 -30.05
C SER A 244 -16.08 -6.49 -29.96
N LEU A 245 -16.85 -7.08 -29.03
CA LEU A 245 -18.30 -6.87 -28.92
C LEU A 245 -18.64 -5.40 -28.66
N ASP A 246 -17.99 -4.83 -27.66
CA ASP A 246 -18.30 -3.49 -27.14
C ASP A 246 -17.11 -2.52 -27.29
N SER A 247 -15.99 -2.97 -27.87
CA SER A 247 -14.79 -2.15 -27.99
C SER A 247 -14.14 -2.26 -29.36
N LYS A 248 -13.65 -1.11 -29.85
CA LYS A 248 -12.77 -1.01 -31.01
C LYS A 248 -11.58 -0.14 -30.62
N TYR A 249 -10.38 -0.64 -30.83
CA TYR A 249 -9.16 0.09 -30.51
C TYR A 249 -8.05 -0.22 -31.48
N LEU A 250 -7.07 0.68 -31.54
CA LEU A 250 -5.86 0.55 -32.29
C LEU A 250 -4.73 0.16 -31.34
N HIS A 251 -3.90 -0.76 -31.79
CA HIS A 251 -2.77 -1.26 -31.00
C HIS A 251 -1.48 -1.19 -31.79
N ARG A 252 -0.40 -0.74 -31.15
CA ARG A 252 0.93 -0.68 -31.74
C ARG A 252 1.95 -1.23 -30.76
N THR A 253 2.60 -2.31 -31.15
CA THR A 253 3.76 -2.82 -30.42
C THR A 253 5.03 -2.12 -30.88
N MET A 254 5.78 -1.66 -29.90
CA MET A 254 7.12 -1.11 -30.04
C MET A 254 8.12 -1.98 -29.27
N TRP A 255 9.41 -1.83 -29.56
CA TRP A 255 10.47 -2.48 -28.79
C TRP A 255 11.64 -1.53 -28.58
N VAL A 256 12.42 -1.75 -27.52
CA VAL A 256 13.62 -0.97 -27.24
C VAL A 256 14.76 -1.53 -28.07
N SER A 257 15.12 -0.79 -29.12
CA SER A 257 16.13 -1.22 -30.12
C SER A 257 17.57 -0.93 -29.70
N SER A 258 17.79 0.08 -28.84
CA SER A 258 19.10 0.43 -28.30
C SER A 258 19.01 0.72 -26.81
N LEU A 259 19.99 0.25 -26.07
CA LEU A 259 20.18 0.48 -24.63
C LEU A 259 21.51 1.22 -24.43
N PRO A 260 21.60 2.15 -23.46
CA PRO A 260 22.85 2.80 -23.10
C PRO A 260 23.79 1.82 -22.36
N PRO A 261 25.09 2.15 -22.23
CA PRO A 261 26.03 1.36 -21.44
C PRO A 261 25.61 1.20 -19.97
N GLU A 262 25.05 2.26 -19.39
CA GLU A 262 24.47 2.27 -18.04
C GLU A 262 22.96 2.41 -18.13
N LEU A 263 22.25 1.43 -17.59
CA LEU A 263 20.78 1.40 -17.56
C LEU A 263 20.28 2.20 -16.35
N SER A 264 19.13 2.85 -16.55
CA SER A 264 18.40 3.52 -15.48
C SER A 264 17.23 2.64 -14.99
N ASP A 265 16.99 2.65 -13.69
CA ASP A 265 15.84 2.02 -13.05
C ASP A 265 14.52 2.78 -13.28
N GLN A 266 14.58 3.97 -13.90
CA GLN A 266 13.42 4.81 -14.16
C GLN A 266 12.61 4.39 -15.40
N LEU A 267 13.16 3.57 -16.29
CA LEU A 267 12.55 3.26 -17.60
C LEU A 267 11.14 2.68 -17.48
N VAL A 268 10.95 1.66 -16.64
CA VAL A 268 9.64 1.01 -16.46
C VAL A 268 8.65 1.97 -15.80
N ASN A 269 9.11 2.72 -14.80
CA ASN A 269 8.29 3.71 -14.12
C ASN A 269 7.81 4.84 -15.05
N ASP A 270 8.72 5.39 -15.84
CA ASP A 270 8.42 6.45 -16.79
C ASP A 270 7.37 6.03 -17.83
N LEU A 271 7.44 4.77 -18.28
CA LEU A 271 6.49 4.20 -19.23
C LEU A 271 5.13 3.93 -18.60
N THR A 272 5.08 3.29 -17.44
CA THR A 272 3.83 2.99 -16.74
C THR A 272 3.16 4.22 -16.15
N GLY A 273 3.91 5.29 -15.94
CA GLY A 273 3.42 6.60 -15.50
C GLY A 273 2.77 7.47 -16.59
N LEU A 274 2.75 7.04 -17.85
CA LEU A 274 2.12 7.80 -18.95
C LEU A 274 0.59 7.83 -18.82
N ARG A 275 -0.01 8.96 -19.24
CA ARG A 275 -1.49 9.09 -19.36
C ARG A 275 -2.00 8.43 -20.65
N ALA A 276 -1.64 7.17 -20.84
CA ALA A 276 -2.04 6.36 -21.97
C ALA A 276 -2.04 4.89 -21.54
N ARG A 277 -2.71 4.04 -22.28
CA ARG A 277 -2.63 2.60 -22.07
C ARG A 277 -1.32 2.10 -22.66
N VAL A 278 -0.35 1.84 -21.79
CA VAL A 278 0.98 1.36 -22.13
C VAL A 278 1.28 0.11 -21.33
N ASP A 279 1.50 -1.00 -22.02
CA ASP A 279 1.91 -2.27 -21.44
C ASP A 279 3.40 -2.49 -21.70
N VAL A 280 4.14 -2.89 -20.68
CA VAL A 280 5.58 -3.13 -20.78
C VAL A 280 5.85 -4.58 -20.45
N SER A 281 6.49 -5.31 -21.35
CA SER A 281 6.90 -6.70 -21.17
C SER A 281 8.41 -6.87 -21.41
N ILE A 282 9.11 -7.36 -20.39
CA ILE A 282 10.53 -7.64 -20.42
C ILE A 282 10.70 -9.16 -20.46
N HIS A 283 11.21 -9.68 -21.56
CA HIS A 283 11.52 -11.09 -21.67
C HIS A 283 13.00 -11.34 -21.40
N LEU A 284 13.27 -12.32 -20.55
CA LEU A 284 14.61 -12.74 -20.17
C LEU A 284 14.78 -14.23 -20.46
N ALA A 285 15.83 -14.59 -21.19
CA ALA A 285 16.22 -15.98 -21.46
C ALA A 285 17.65 -16.20 -20.94
N PRO A 286 17.82 -16.77 -19.73
CA PRO A 286 19.13 -17.03 -19.15
C PRO A 286 19.96 -17.99 -20.01
N MET A 287 21.24 -17.67 -20.20
CA MET A 287 22.18 -18.51 -20.88
C MET A 287 22.89 -19.46 -19.91
N ASP A 288 23.27 -20.62 -20.38
CA ASP A 288 24.20 -21.49 -19.65
C ASP A 288 25.55 -20.78 -19.41
N ARG A 289 26.18 -21.06 -18.27
CA ARG A 289 27.45 -20.43 -17.89
C ARG A 289 28.57 -20.72 -18.90
N GLY A 290 28.60 -21.91 -19.46
CA GLY A 290 29.55 -22.30 -20.48
C GLY A 290 29.33 -21.56 -21.82
N GLU A 291 28.06 -21.39 -22.20
CA GLU A 291 27.65 -20.60 -23.37
C GLU A 291 28.00 -19.12 -23.18
N SER A 292 27.72 -18.54 -22.02
CA SER A 292 28.07 -17.17 -21.66
C SER A 292 29.57 -16.92 -21.80
N MET A 293 30.39 -17.79 -21.24
CA MET A 293 31.85 -17.68 -21.32
C MET A 293 32.37 -17.87 -22.75
N THR A 294 31.74 -18.74 -23.54
CA THR A 294 32.11 -18.96 -24.94
C THR A 294 31.80 -17.75 -25.81
N LEU A 295 30.61 -17.12 -25.56
CA LEU A 295 30.22 -15.89 -26.25
C LEU A 295 31.21 -14.74 -25.97
N VAL A 296 31.57 -14.51 -24.71
CA VAL A 296 32.54 -13.47 -24.31
C VAL A 296 33.93 -13.75 -24.92
N ARG A 297 34.39 -15.00 -24.91
CA ARG A 297 35.66 -15.37 -25.54
C ARG A 297 35.67 -15.10 -27.05
N ARG A 298 34.55 -15.41 -27.73
CA ARG A 298 34.42 -15.16 -29.18
C ARG A 298 34.45 -13.67 -29.48
N LYS A 299 33.67 -12.86 -28.71
CA LYS A 299 33.66 -11.40 -28.86
C LYS A 299 35.03 -10.77 -28.57
N ASN A 300 35.73 -11.25 -27.55
CA ASN A 300 37.09 -10.79 -27.23
C ASN A 300 38.08 -11.15 -28.36
N ALA A 301 37.93 -12.33 -28.99
CA ALA A 301 38.76 -12.69 -30.15
C ALA A 301 38.49 -11.81 -31.39
N GLU A 302 37.19 -11.48 -31.63
CA GLU A 302 36.78 -10.55 -32.70
C GLU A 302 37.40 -9.15 -32.52
N VAL A 303 37.28 -8.58 -31.31
CA VAL A 303 37.84 -7.25 -30.98
C VAL A 303 39.38 -7.27 -31.08
N LYS A 304 40.04 -8.32 -30.59
CA LYS A 304 41.50 -8.47 -30.73
C LYS A 304 41.95 -8.53 -32.20
N MET A 305 41.21 -9.20 -33.07
CA MET A 305 41.50 -9.18 -34.51
C MET A 305 41.34 -7.78 -35.11
N GLN A 306 40.26 -7.06 -34.76
CA GLN A 306 40.08 -5.67 -35.21
C GLN A 306 41.22 -4.75 -34.76
N ILE A 307 41.67 -4.88 -33.51
CA ILE A 307 42.81 -4.16 -32.97
C ILE A 307 44.10 -4.50 -33.74
N MET A 308 44.33 -5.78 -34.04
CA MET A 308 45.49 -6.20 -34.84
C MET A 308 45.46 -5.61 -36.26
N ASP A 309 44.29 -5.59 -36.88
CA ASP A 309 44.14 -5.00 -38.23
C ASP A 309 44.30 -3.48 -38.19
N GLN A 310 43.82 -2.79 -37.15
CA GLN A 310 44.04 -1.35 -36.95
C GLN A 310 45.53 -1.03 -36.72
N ARG A 311 46.20 -1.76 -35.87
CA ARG A 311 47.66 -1.66 -35.66
C ARG A 311 48.46 -1.86 -36.96
N ARG A 312 48.03 -2.83 -37.85
CA ARG A 312 48.64 -3.01 -39.17
C ARG A 312 48.40 -1.81 -40.09
N LYS A 313 47.18 -1.23 -40.06
CA LYS A 313 46.88 -0.03 -40.87
C LYS A 313 47.72 1.17 -40.39
N ASN A 314 47.80 1.40 -39.10
CA ASN A 314 48.60 2.49 -38.53
C ASN A 314 50.09 2.38 -38.91
N ARG A 315 50.67 1.16 -38.80
CA ARG A 315 52.06 0.91 -39.25
C ARG A 315 52.27 1.24 -40.74
N LYS A 316 51.33 0.89 -41.61
CA LYS A 316 51.39 1.20 -43.05
C LYS A 316 51.29 2.69 -43.33
N GLN A 317 50.62 3.44 -42.46
CA GLN A 317 50.41 4.90 -42.56
C GLN A 317 51.48 5.72 -41.83
N GLY A 318 52.44 5.06 -41.16
CA GLY A 318 53.47 5.76 -40.36
C GLY A 318 52.95 6.36 -39.02
N LEU A 319 51.79 5.92 -38.57
CA LEU A 319 51.18 6.30 -37.29
C LEU A 319 51.63 5.35 -36.19
N ASP A 320 51.49 5.79 -34.94
CA ASP A 320 51.77 4.91 -33.79
C ASP A 320 50.84 3.66 -33.85
N PRO A 321 51.41 2.45 -33.83
CA PRO A 321 50.62 1.24 -33.82
C PRO A 321 49.65 1.11 -32.64
N ASP A 322 49.95 1.74 -31.51
CA ASP A 322 49.16 1.66 -30.30
C ASP A 322 48.11 2.81 -30.17
N ASP A 323 48.10 3.72 -31.18
CA ASP A 323 47.03 4.72 -31.32
C ASP A 323 45.76 4.03 -31.89
N LEU A 324 44.96 3.51 -30.96
CA LEU A 324 43.71 2.82 -31.26
C LEU A 324 42.54 3.83 -31.25
N PRO A 325 41.55 3.65 -32.14
CA PRO A 325 40.30 4.36 -31.98
C PRO A 325 39.70 4.10 -30.59
N ASP A 326 39.20 5.16 -29.92
CA ASP A 326 38.63 5.11 -28.56
C ASP A 326 37.58 4.00 -28.45
N ASP A 327 36.71 3.83 -29.45
CA ASP A 327 35.69 2.77 -29.47
C ASP A 327 36.28 1.35 -29.34
N LEU A 328 37.44 1.06 -29.91
CA LEU A 328 38.07 -0.25 -29.84
C LEU A 328 38.81 -0.48 -28.52
N ALA A 329 39.38 0.59 -27.95
CA ALA A 329 40.02 0.55 -26.64
C ALA A 329 38.95 0.30 -25.54
N ASP A 330 37.85 1.05 -25.57
CA ASP A 330 36.73 0.91 -24.67
C ASP A 330 36.09 -0.49 -24.76
N GLN A 331 35.84 -0.99 -25.95
CA GLN A 331 35.31 -2.36 -26.16
C GLN A 331 36.21 -3.43 -25.56
N GLN A 332 37.54 -3.29 -25.72
CA GLN A 332 38.49 -4.24 -25.14
C GLN A 332 38.45 -4.22 -23.60
N GLU A 333 38.40 -3.04 -23.01
CA GLU A 333 38.32 -2.86 -21.57
C GLU A 333 37.01 -3.44 -21.01
N GLN A 334 35.88 -3.06 -21.58
CA GLN A 334 34.54 -3.55 -21.20
C GLN A 334 34.42 -5.08 -21.28
N LEU A 335 34.95 -5.70 -22.35
CA LEU A 335 34.98 -7.17 -22.48
C LEU A 335 35.91 -7.83 -21.46
N GLY A 336 36.98 -7.14 -21.05
CA GLY A 336 37.84 -7.58 -19.96
C GLY A 336 37.13 -7.59 -18.64
N GLN A 337 36.50 -6.48 -18.29
CA GLN A 337 35.69 -6.31 -17.07
C GLN A 337 34.55 -7.34 -17.03
N LEU A 338 33.78 -7.47 -18.10
CA LEU A 338 32.69 -8.44 -18.20
C LEU A 338 33.16 -9.88 -17.99
N ARG A 339 34.29 -10.24 -18.55
CA ARG A 339 34.88 -11.59 -18.38
C ARG A 339 35.24 -11.85 -16.91
N ASP A 340 35.86 -10.87 -16.27
CA ASP A 340 36.30 -10.99 -14.89
C ASP A 340 35.12 -10.95 -13.90
N GLU A 341 34.10 -10.19 -14.21
CA GLU A 341 32.81 -10.18 -13.48
C GLU A 341 32.10 -11.54 -13.57
N LEU A 342 31.94 -12.12 -14.77
CA LEU A 342 31.34 -13.45 -14.93
C LEU A 342 32.15 -14.59 -14.26
N ARG A 343 33.44 -14.37 -13.98
CA ARG A 343 34.29 -15.33 -13.27
C ARG A 343 34.25 -15.20 -11.78
N SER A 344 34.25 -13.96 -11.27
CA SER A 344 34.36 -13.64 -9.84
C SER A 344 33.01 -13.61 -9.13
N THR A 345 31.92 -13.30 -9.86
CA THR A 345 30.56 -13.22 -9.32
C THR A 345 29.72 -14.37 -9.88
N ASN A 346 28.56 -14.59 -9.24
CA ASN A 346 27.60 -15.59 -9.71
C ASN A 346 26.67 -15.08 -10.83
N GLN A 347 27.11 -14.08 -11.61
CA GLN A 347 26.34 -13.52 -12.72
C GLN A 347 26.31 -14.43 -13.95
N ARG A 348 25.25 -14.25 -14.72
CA ARG A 348 25.03 -14.93 -16.01
C ARG A 348 24.73 -13.90 -17.10
N LEU A 349 24.87 -14.28 -18.34
CA LEU A 349 24.32 -13.54 -19.45
C LEU A 349 22.88 -13.97 -19.68
N VAL A 350 22.04 -13.00 -20.00
CA VAL A 350 20.63 -13.19 -20.34
C VAL A 350 20.33 -12.52 -21.67
N ASP A 351 19.70 -13.23 -22.59
CA ASP A 351 19.11 -12.61 -23.76
C ASP A 351 17.82 -11.91 -23.36
N SER A 352 17.70 -10.65 -23.67
CA SER A 352 16.57 -9.81 -23.27
C SER A 352 15.93 -9.10 -24.45
N ILE A 353 14.63 -8.84 -24.36
CA ILE A 353 13.89 -7.89 -25.19
C ILE A 353 12.87 -7.14 -24.33
N ILE A 354 12.79 -5.84 -24.55
CA ILE A 354 11.78 -4.98 -23.92
C ILE A 354 10.76 -4.62 -24.99
N VAL A 355 9.53 -5.06 -24.79
CA VAL A 355 8.39 -4.85 -25.68
C VAL A 355 7.42 -3.88 -25.01
N ILE A 356 6.91 -2.93 -25.77
CA ILE A 356 6.02 -1.87 -25.29
C ILE A 356 4.77 -1.87 -26.18
N GLY A 357 3.64 -2.28 -25.62
CA GLY A 357 2.32 -2.19 -26.24
C GLY A 357 1.66 -0.85 -25.96
N VAL A 358 1.13 -0.22 -26.98
CA VAL A 358 0.41 1.05 -26.87
C VAL A 358 -0.96 0.89 -27.50
N SER A 359 -2.03 1.15 -26.75
CA SER A 359 -3.41 1.04 -27.22
C SER A 359 -4.16 2.37 -27.08
N ALA A 360 -4.99 2.72 -28.04
CA ALA A 360 -5.81 3.91 -28.04
C ALA A 360 -7.13 3.71 -28.81
N ALA A 361 -8.14 4.53 -28.55
CA ALA A 361 -9.42 4.47 -29.21
C ALA A 361 -9.40 5.12 -30.61
N SER A 362 -8.47 6.05 -30.85
CA SER A 362 -8.34 6.75 -32.12
C SER A 362 -6.89 6.78 -32.63
N GLN A 363 -6.72 7.04 -33.93
CA GLN A 363 -5.41 7.15 -34.56
C GLN A 363 -4.61 8.32 -33.98
N GLU A 364 -5.27 9.43 -33.70
CA GLU A 364 -4.63 10.63 -33.16
C GLU A 364 -4.10 10.37 -31.75
N GLU A 365 -4.90 9.76 -30.87
CA GLU A 365 -4.48 9.34 -29.53
C GLU A 365 -3.31 8.35 -29.58
N LEU A 366 -3.36 7.37 -30.50
CA LEU A 366 -2.28 6.40 -30.66
C LEU A 366 -0.96 7.07 -31.04
N GLU A 367 -1.00 8.01 -32.01
CA GLU A 367 0.21 8.73 -32.41
C GLU A 367 0.77 9.63 -31.29
N VAL A 368 -0.11 10.28 -30.51
CA VAL A 368 0.30 11.05 -29.32
C VAL A 368 0.95 10.14 -28.28
N ALA A 369 0.31 9.02 -27.96
CA ALA A 369 0.82 8.07 -26.98
C ALA A 369 2.19 7.48 -27.42
N CYS A 370 2.33 7.10 -28.69
CA CYS A 370 3.60 6.60 -29.23
C CYS A 370 4.71 7.64 -29.19
N ARG A 371 4.41 8.93 -29.48
CA ARG A 371 5.41 10.02 -29.34
C ARG A 371 5.84 10.17 -27.89
N ASN A 372 4.90 10.12 -26.94
CA ASN A 372 5.21 10.24 -25.52
C ASN A 372 6.07 9.05 -25.04
N VAL A 373 5.76 7.83 -25.48
CA VAL A 373 6.59 6.65 -25.20
C VAL A 373 8.01 6.85 -25.72
N LYS A 374 8.18 7.28 -26.97
CA LYS A 374 9.51 7.54 -27.55
C LYS A 374 10.26 8.62 -26.79
N ALA A 375 9.57 9.71 -26.40
CA ALA A 375 10.18 10.78 -25.63
C ALA A 375 10.69 10.30 -24.27
N LYS A 376 9.90 9.46 -23.55
CA LYS A 376 10.32 8.89 -22.28
C LYS A 376 11.48 7.90 -22.41
N VAL A 377 11.44 7.04 -23.43
CA VAL A 377 12.53 6.10 -23.72
C VAL A 377 13.81 6.85 -24.08
N ASN A 378 13.72 7.90 -24.90
CA ASN A 378 14.86 8.74 -25.27
C ASN A 378 15.45 9.51 -24.07
N ALA A 379 14.62 9.95 -23.12
CA ALA A 379 15.07 10.60 -21.89
C ALA A 379 15.98 9.68 -21.04
N GLN A 380 15.80 8.34 -21.17
CA GLN A 380 16.65 7.33 -20.53
C GLN A 380 17.79 6.86 -21.45
N SER A 381 18.16 7.66 -22.45
CA SER A 381 19.20 7.32 -23.45
C SER A 381 18.97 6.00 -24.20
N CYS A 382 17.73 5.52 -24.20
CA CYS A 382 17.29 4.34 -24.97
C CYS A 382 16.61 4.77 -26.27
N THR A 383 16.46 3.85 -27.22
CA THR A 383 15.72 4.10 -28.47
C THR A 383 14.59 3.10 -28.60
N ALA A 384 13.36 3.56 -28.91
CA ALA A 384 12.22 2.69 -29.17
C ALA A 384 11.74 2.81 -30.62
N GLU A 385 11.53 1.65 -31.25
CA GLU A 385 11.04 1.53 -32.62
C GLU A 385 9.76 0.72 -32.69
N SER A 386 8.84 1.10 -33.61
CA SER A 386 7.65 0.29 -33.88
C SER A 386 8.05 -0.97 -34.64
N LEU A 387 7.49 -2.11 -34.24
CA LEU A 387 7.68 -3.37 -35.00
C LEU A 387 7.04 -3.21 -36.39
N LYS A 388 7.81 -3.54 -37.43
CA LYS A 388 7.32 -3.52 -38.81
C LYS A 388 7.03 -4.93 -39.27
N PHE A 389 5.81 -5.20 -39.73
CA PHE A 389 5.33 -6.51 -40.22
C PHE A 389 5.34 -7.63 -39.16
N MET A 390 5.50 -7.30 -37.89
CA MET A 390 5.61 -8.24 -36.76
C MET A 390 4.71 -7.82 -35.59
N GLN A 391 3.63 -7.08 -35.87
CA GLN A 391 2.73 -6.56 -34.83
C GLN A 391 1.98 -7.70 -34.11
N MET A 392 1.67 -8.80 -34.81
CA MET A 392 1.02 -9.99 -34.23
C MET A 392 1.93 -10.73 -33.27
N GLU A 393 3.21 -10.89 -33.65
CA GLU A 393 4.26 -11.43 -32.79
C GLU A 393 4.48 -10.54 -31.58
N GLY A 394 4.44 -9.22 -31.79
CA GLY A 394 4.51 -8.23 -30.74
C GLY A 394 3.38 -8.41 -29.73
N LEU A 395 2.13 -8.41 -30.16
CA LEU A 395 0.96 -8.64 -29.31
C LEU A 395 1.08 -9.98 -28.54
N THR A 396 1.57 -11.04 -29.19
CA THR A 396 1.80 -12.34 -28.52
C THR A 396 2.84 -12.23 -27.40
N ALA A 397 3.90 -11.45 -27.61
CA ALA A 397 4.95 -11.22 -26.61
C ALA A 397 4.45 -10.38 -25.42
N GLU A 398 3.42 -9.56 -25.59
CA GLU A 398 2.83 -8.77 -24.52
C GLU A 398 1.95 -9.60 -23.60
N LEU A 399 1.26 -10.64 -24.11
CA LEU A 399 0.35 -11.46 -23.32
C LEU A 399 1.08 -12.16 -22.14
N PRO A 400 0.41 -12.34 -20.96
CA PRO A 400 0.99 -12.99 -19.78
C PRO A 400 1.16 -14.51 -19.97
N LEU A 401 1.85 -14.89 -21.05
CA LEU A 401 2.05 -16.26 -21.46
C LEU A 401 3.53 -16.69 -21.35
N GLY A 402 4.46 -15.74 -21.24
CA GLY A 402 5.90 -16.04 -21.32
C GLY A 402 6.33 -16.55 -22.70
N ASN A 403 5.58 -16.18 -23.74
CA ASN A 403 5.82 -16.59 -25.12
C ASN A 403 6.35 -15.42 -25.94
N ASN A 404 7.62 -15.47 -26.30
CA ASN A 404 8.26 -14.44 -27.13
C ASN A 404 8.63 -15.01 -28.49
N PRO A 405 7.85 -14.73 -29.56
CA PRO A 405 8.17 -15.15 -30.92
C PRO A 405 9.12 -14.19 -31.67
N LEU A 406 9.46 -13.04 -31.09
CA LEU A 406 10.30 -12.02 -31.74
C LEU A 406 11.76 -12.50 -31.83
N PRO A 407 12.42 -12.31 -32.98
CA PRO A 407 13.80 -12.77 -33.18
C PRO A 407 14.85 -11.82 -32.61
N MET A 408 14.46 -10.56 -32.30
CA MET A 408 15.37 -9.56 -31.77
C MET A 408 15.69 -9.86 -30.32
N LYS A 409 16.95 -9.63 -29.96
CA LYS A 409 17.43 -9.78 -28.58
C LYS A 409 18.62 -8.88 -28.29
N ARG A 410 18.78 -8.54 -27.02
CA ARG A 410 19.94 -7.86 -26.46
C ARG A 410 20.48 -8.71 -25.32
N THR A 411 21.79 -8.92 -25.31
CA THR A 411 22.42 -9.69 -24.25
C THR A 411 22.85 -8.74 -23.12
N LEU A 412 22.38 -8.99 -21.92
CA LEU A 412 22.69 -8.25 -20.70
C LEU A 412 23.32 -9.17 -19.66
N THR A 413 24.00 -8.62 -18.66
CA THR A 413 24.30 -9.35 -17.43
C THR A 413 23.03 -9.43 -16.57
N THR A 414 22.97 -10.38 -15.64
CA THR A 414 21.84 -10.48 -14.72
C THR A 414 21.69 -9.23 -13.85
N ASN A 415 22.78 -8.57 -13.47
CA ASN A 415 22.73 -7.30 -12.75
C ASN A 415 22.18 -6.18 -13.62
N SER A 416 22.62 -6.04 -14.86
CA SER A 416 22.07 -5.04 -15.79
C SER A 416 20.58 -5.28 -16.06
N ALA A 417 20.15 -6.55 -16.20
CA ALA A 417 18.74 -6.89 -16.34
C ALA A 417 17.92 -6.56 -15.07
N ALA A 418 18.52 -6.64 -13.88
CA ALA A 418 17.87 -6.32 -12.63
C ALA A 418 17.61 -4.81 -12.43
N ILE A 419 18.39 -3.95 -13.09
CA ILE A 419 18.13 -2.50 -13.08
C ILE A 419 16.81 -2.16 -13.77
N LEU A 420 16.33 -2.99 -14.70
CA LEU A 420 14.99 -2.88 -15.29
C LEU A 420 13.91 -3.32 -14.29
N ILE A 421 13.97 -2.76 -13.10
CA ILE A 421 13.14 -3.13 -11.97
C ILE A 421 11.67 -2.74 -12.22
N PRO A 422 10.70 -3.64 -11.93
CA PRO A 422 9.29 -3.34 -12.18
C PRO A 422 8.64 -2.56 -11.04
N PHE A 423 9.32 -2.37 -9.91
CA PHE A 423 8.76 -1.69 -8.75
C PHE A 423 8.77 -0.18 -8.94
N THR A 424 7.67 0.45 -8.53
CA THR A 424 7.47 1.90 -8.70
C THR A 424 7.06 2.55 -7.37
N THR A 425 5.79 2.81 -7.18
CA THR A 425 5.23 3.42 -5.99
C THR A 425 4.04 2.59 -5.54
N GLN A 426 3.98 2.31 -4.25
CA GLN A 426 2.87 1.55 -3.70
C GLN A 426 1.56 2.32 -3.82
N GLU A 427 0.53 1.61 -4.27
CA GLU A 427 -0.84 2.09 -4.31
C GLU A 427 -1.62 1.48 -3.15
N VAL A 428 -2.51 2.28 -2.56
CA VAL A 428 -3.41 1.80 -1.51
C VAL A 428 -4.84 1.85 -2.04
N PHE A 429 -5.34 0.69 -2.37
CA PHE A 429 -6.71 0.51 -2.84
C PHE A 429 -7.31 -0.74 -2.17
N GLU A 430 -7.97 -0.53 -1.05
CA GLU A 430 -8.68 -1.57 -0.31
C GLU A 430 -10.18 -1.42 -0.60
N PRO A 431 -10.82 -2.42 -1.24
CA PRO A 431 -12.25 -2.36 -1.53
C PRO A 431 -13.06 -2.07 -0.26
N HIS A 432 -14.06 -1.21 -0.36
CA HIS A 432 -14.89 -0.75 0.76
C HIS A 432 -14.11 0.01 1.87
N GLY A 433 -12.89 0.44 1.58
CA GLY A 433 -12.13 1.36 2.43
C GLY A 433 -12.71 2.78 2.41
N LEU A 434 -12.29 3.61 3.36
CA LEU A 434 -12.59 5.04 3.31
C LEU A 434 -11.79 5.73 2.22
N PHE A 435 -12.38 6.72 1.59
CA PHE A 435 -11.72 7.54 0.59
C PHE A 435 -10.95 8.69 1.25
N TYR A 436 -9.64 8.68 1.13
CA TYR A 436 -8.74 9.69 1.70
C TYR A 436 -8.28 10.74 0.68
N GLY A 437 -8.71 10.65 -0.57
CA GLY A 437 -8.29 11.52 -1.66
C GLY A 437 -7.54 10.76 -2.74
N SER A 438 -6.54 11.37 -3.34
CA SER A 438 -5.75 10.77 -4.42
C SER A 438 -4.27 10.69 -4.06
N ASN A 439 -3.59 9.67 -4.57
CA ASN A 439 -2.13 9.62 -4.55
C ASN A 439 -1.57 10.81 -5.34
N ALA A 440 -0.78 11.66 -4.70
CA ALA A 440 -0.27 12.89 -5.31
C ALA A 440 0.66 12.63 -6.51
N ARG A 441 1.23 11.42 -6.61
CA ARG A 441 2.13 11.01 -7.69
C ARG A 441 1.40 10.36 -8.85
N SER A 442 0.61 9.32 -8.59
CA SER A 442 -0.11 8.57 -9.63
C SER A 442 -1.45 9.20 -10.01
N GLY A 443 -2.08 9.98 -9.13
CA GLY A 443 -3.43 10.50 -9.30
C GLY A 443 -4.52 9.45 -9.02
N ASN A 444 -4.17 8.24 -8.61
CA ASN A 444 -5.13 7.19 -8.29
C ASN A 444 -5.80 7.43 -6.93
N PRO A 445 -7.05 6.98 -6.73
CA PRO A 445 -7.74 7.11 -5.46
C PRO A 445 -7.05 6.29 -4.37
N ILE A 446 -7.00 6.85 -3.17
CA ILE A 446 -6.54 6.16 -1.95
C ILE A 446 -7.79 5.72 -1.20
N LEU A 447 -8.00 4.40 -1.16
CA LEU A 447 -9.03 3.77 -0.32
C LEU A 447 -8.35 2.88 0.70
N ALA A 448 -8.63 3.12 1.99
CA ALA A 448 -8.03 2.34 3.06
C ALA A 448 -9.04 1.99 4.15
N ASP A 449 -8.93 0.79 4.70
CA ASP A 449 -9.71 0.33 5.84
C ASP A 449 -8.81 0.02 7.03
N ARG A 450 -8.70 0.96 7.95
CA ARG A 450 -7.89 0.81 9.17
C ARG A 450 -8.24 -0.43 10.00
N ARG A 451 -9.44 -1.01 9.81
CA ARG A 451 -9.86 -2.25 10.49
C ARG A 451 -9.17 -3.49 9.96
N SER A 452 -8.67 -3.44 8.73
CA SER A 452 -7.98 -4.56 8.06
C SER A 452 -6.51 -4.70 8.51
N HIS A 453 -5.96 -3.68 9.15
CA HIS A 453 -4.57 -3.63 9.59
C HIS A 453 -4.36 -4.26 10.97
N MET A 454 -3.11 -4.60 11.28
CA MET A 454 -2.76 -5.21 12.57
C MET A 454 -3.08 -4.28 13.75
N ASN A 455 -2.91 -2.98 13.57
CA ASN A 455 -3.17 -1.95 14.54
C ASN A 455 -4.03 -0.84 13.91
N SER A 456 -5.21 -0.57 14.47
CA SER A 456 -6.09 0.49 13.98
C SER A 456 -5.72 1.89 14.52
N ASN A 457 -4.71 1.98 15.39
CA ASN A 457 -4.28 3.25 15.98
C ASN A 457 -3.50 4.10 14.96
N GLY A 458 -3.51 5.41 15.16
CA GLY A 458 -2.85 6.33 14.27
C GLY A 458 -2.59 7.72 14.83
N PHE A 459 -1.91 8.54 14.02
CA PHE A 459 -1.66 9.94 14.31
C PHE A 459 -1.88 10.82 13.07
N VAL A 460 -2.32 12.04 13.34
CA VAL A 460 -2.39 13.12 12.35
C VAL A 460 -1.53 14.27 12.83
N LEU A 461 -0.40 14.49 12.15
CA LEU A 461 0.61 15.46 12.53
C LEU A 461 0.68 16.57 11.48
N GLY A 462 0.81 17.83 11.91
CA GLY A 462 0.94 18.94 10.98
C GLY A 462 0.93 20.28 11.69
N THR A 463 1.56 21.28 11.10
CA THR A 463 1.57 22.66 11.62
C THR A 463 0.17 23.26 11.69
N SER A 464 0.03 24.37 12.44
CA SER A 464 -1.20 25.16 12.42
C SER A 464 -1.52 25.62 10.97
N GLY A 465 -2.77 25.48 10.57
CA GLY A 465 -3.20 25.79 9.19
C GLY A 465 -2.82 24.71 8.14
N GLY A 466 -2.13 23.61 8.52
CA GLY A 466 -1.77 22.50 7.62
C GLY A 466 -2.94 21.61 7.18
N GLY A 467 -4.16 21.87 7.65
CA GLY A 467 -5.36 21.12 7.26
C GLY A 467 -5.72 19.94 8.17
N LYS A 468 -5.10 19.79 9.36
CA LYS A 468 -5.37 18.69 10.31
C LYS A 468 -6.85 18.48 10.59
N SER A 469 -7.50 19.50 11.19
CA SER A 469 -8.89 19.40 11.60
C SER A 469 -9.84 19.14 10.43
N PHE A 470 -9.56 19.72 9.27
CA PHE A 470 -10.31 19.45 8.03
C PHE A 470 -10.22 17.97 7.64
N THR A 471 -8.99 17.45 7.55
CA THR A 471 -8.73 16.05 7.15
C THR A 471 -9.32 15.05 8.15
N VAL A 472 -9.19 15.33 9.45
CA VAL A 472 -9.77 14.49 10.52
C VAL A 472 -11.30 14.50 10.46
N LYS A 473 -11.92 15.66 10.28
CA LYS A 473 -13.38 15.76 10.13
C LYS A 473 -13.88 15.00 8.90
N GLN A 474 -13.12 15.04 7.81
CA GLN A 474 -13.42 14.26 6.60
C GLN A 474 -13.38 12.76 6.90
N GLU A 475 -12.37 12.27 7.62
CA GLU A 475 -12.29 10.87 8.06
C GLU A 475 -13.44 10.49 8.99
N ILE A 476 -13.72 11.31 10.03
CA ILE A 476 -14.82 11.09 10.94
C ILE A 476 -16.16 11.00 10.19
N ALA A 477 -16.44 11.94 9.28
CA ALA A 477 -17.65 11.92 8.49
C ALA A 477 -17.74 10.66 7.62
N GLY A 478 -16.65 10.32 6.93
CA GLY A 478 -16.56 9.08 6.14
C GLY A 478 -16.86 7.85 6.99
N MET A 479 -16.25 7.76 8.17
CA MET A 479 -16.42 6.64 9.09
C MET A 479 -17.87 6.56 9.62
N PHE A 480 -18.41 7.67 10.09
CA PHE A 480 -19.72 7.73 10.71
C PHE A 480 -20.88 7.51 9.73
N LEU A 481 -20.79 8.05 8.51
CA LEU A 481 -21.82 7.93 7.48
C LEU A 481 -21.85 6.56 6.80
N SER A 482 -20.70 5.88 6.70
CA SER A 482 -20.58 4.60 5.97
C SER A 482 -20.74 3.37 6.86
N ARG A 483 -20.68 3.51 8.19
CA ARG A 483 -20.55 2.38 9.13
C ARG A 483 -21.38 2.61 10.38
N ASP A 484 -21.62 1.53 11.12
CA ASP A 484 -22.31 1.55 12.41
C ASP A 484 -21.37 1.72 13.62
N ASP A 485 -20.10 2.03 13.36
CA ASP A 485 -19.09 2.24 14.38
C ASP A 485 -19.41 3.48 15.23
N GLU A 486 -18.92 3.52 16.45
CA GLU A 486 -19.04 4.66 17.35
C GLU A 486 -17.83 5.58 17.23
N VAL A 487 -18.07 6.88 17.22
CA VAL A 487 -17.05 7.92 17.16
C VAL A 487 -17.09 8.76 18.44
N ILE A 488 -15.93 8.87 19.09
CA ILE A 488 -15.73 9.72 20.26
C ILE A 488 -14.59 10.69 19.97
N VAL A 489 -14.80 11.97 20.27
CA VAL A 489 -13.79 13.02 20.09
C VAL A 489 -13.54 13.71 21.43
N ILE A 490 -12.26 13.89 21.79
CA ILE A 490 -11.84 14.77 22.89
C ILE A 490 -11.38 16.08 22.25
N ASP A 491 -12.11 17.17 22.50
CA ASP A 491 -12.01 18.44 21.80
C ASP A 491 -11.71 19.61 22.79
N PRO A 492 -10.42 20.00 22.92
CA PRO A 492 -10.05 21.14 23.75
C PRO A 492 -10.21 22.51 23.07
N GLU A 493 -10.39 22.56 21.74
CA GLU A 493 -10.43 23.81 20.97
C GLU A 493 -11.80 24.06 20.31
N ARG A 494 -12.80 23.22 20.58
CA ARG A 494 -14.19 23.32 20.06
C ARG A 494 -14.31 23.26 18.54
N GLU A 495 -13.42 22.53 17.90
CA GLU A 495 -13.42 22.44 16.45
C GLU A 495 -14.45 21.45 15.89
N TYR A 496 -14.85 20.43 16.67
CA TYR A 496 -15.70 19.31 16.21
C TYR A 496 -17.18 19.47 16.56
N LEU A 497 -17.55 20.51 17.34
CA LEU A 497 -18.91 20.70 17.83
C LEU A 497 -19.95 20.84 16.72
N ALA A 498 -19.62 21.60 15.66
CA ALA A 498 -20.52 21.82 14.52
C ALA A 498 -20.80 20.50 13.78
N LEU A 499 -19.78 19.67 13.61
CA LEU A 499 -19.91 18.36 12.96
C LEU A 499 -20.78 17.42 13.81
N ALA A 500 -20.56 17.38 15.13
CA ALA A 500 -21.35 16.57 16.04
C ALA A 500 -22.83 17.00 16.03
N ALA A 501 -23.11 18.30 16.12
CA ALA A 501 -24.47 18.81 16.06
C ALA A 501 -25.16 18.45 14.72
N ALA A 502 -24.47 18.58 13.60
CA ALA A 502 -24.99 18.25 12.27
C ALA A 502 -25.35 16.76 12.13
N PHE A 503 -24.59 15.87 12.76
CA PHE A 503 -24.81 14.42 12.71
C PHE A 503 -25.71 13.89 13.85
N GLY A 504 -26.34 14.78 14.64
CA GLY A 504 -27.18 14.38 15.77
C GLY A 504 -26.39 13.80 16.94
N GLY A 505 -25.11 14.16 17.03
CA GLY A 505 -24.21 13.73 18.10
C GLY A 505 -24.44 14.42 19.42
N GLN A 506 -23.88 13.88 20.49
CA GLN A 506 -23.90 14.39 21.84
C GLN A 506 -22.66 15.24 22.11
N ILE A 507 -22.87 16.47 22.59
CA ILE A 507 -21.78 17.34 23.06
C ILE A 507 -21.81 17.35 24.57
N ILE A 508 -20.74 16.94 25.23
CA ILE A 508 -20.58 16.85 26.68
C ILE A 508 -19.54 17.87 27.10
N GLN A 509 -19.98 18.98 27.66
CA GLN A 509 -19.08 20.01 28.14
C GLN A 509 -18.60 19.69 29.55
N ILE A 510 -17.30 19.50 29.71
CA ILE A 510 -16.65 19.22 30.98
C ILE A 510 -16.01 20.50 31.52
N SER A 511 -16.54 21.02 32.61
CA SER A 511 -15.95 22.17 33.32
C SER A 511 -16.42 22.23 34.76
N ALA A 512 -15.75 23.00 35.61
CA ALA A 512 -16.10 23.16 37.03
C ALA A 512 -17.46 23.82 37.27
N GLY A 513 -18.00 24.59 36.31
CA GLY A 513 -19.18 25.44 36.50
C GLY A 513 -20.43 25.03 35.71
N THR A 514 -20.36 23.98 34.88
CA THR A 514 -21.50 23.46 34.14
C THR A 514 -22.32 22.51 35.01
N GLY A 515 -23.63 22.44 34.78
CA GLY A 515 -24.46 21.43 35.44
C GLY A 515 -24.19 19.99 35.00
N THR A 516 -23.24 19.80 34.10
CA THR A 516 -22.78 18.49 33.59
C THR A 516 -21.91 17.81 34.65
N ARG A 517 -22.25 16.57 34.99
CA ARG A 517 -21.49 15.74 35.91
C ARG A 517 -21.10 14.44 35.23
N VAL A 518 -19.84 14.10 35.37
CA VAL A 518 -19.25 12.82 34.95
C VAL A 518 -18.56 12.24 36.17
N ASN A 519 -19.06 11.12 36.65
CA ASN A 519 -18.56 10.50 37.87
C ASN A 519 -17.23 9.76 37.58
N PRO A 520 -16.12 10.13 38.20
CA PRO A 520 -14.83 9.46 38.01
C PRO A 520 -14.79 8.01 38.55
N MET A 521 -15.81 7.68 39.41
CA MET A 521 -15.88 6.36 40.01
C MET A 521 -16.89 5.43 39.34
N ASP A 522 -17.45 5.79 38.18
CA ASP A 522 -18.31 4.87 37.40
C ASP A 522 -17.55 3.61 36.98
N ILE A 523 -18.13 2.45 37.25
CA ILE A 523 -17.55 1.14 36.91
C ILE A 523 -18.50 0.29 36.05
N VAL A 524 -17.94 -0.45 35.12
CA VAL A 524 -18.62 -1.51 34.34
C VAL A 524 -18.18 -2.86 34.90
N LEU A 525 -19.10 -3.61 35.50
CA LEU A 525 -18.80 -4.93 36.10
C LEU A 525 -18.85 -6.08 35.10
N GLU A 526 -19.41 -5.87 33.91
CA GLU A 526 -19.65 -6.86 32.86
C GLU A 526 -18.45 -6.91 31.89
N ASP A 527 -17.23 -7.05 32.38
CA ASP A 527 -16.04 -7.26 31.51
C ASP A 527 -15.61 -8.73 31.57
N ASP A 528 -15.80 -9.46 30.47
CA ASP A 528 -15.32 -10.84 30.27
C ASP A 528 -13.78 -10.94 30.12
N SER A 529 -13.05 -9.86 30.39
CA SER A 529 -11.60 -9.88 30.39
C SER A 529 -11.05 -10.68 31.57
N ALA A 530 -9.84 -11.21 31.45
CA ALA A 530 -9.18 -12.00 32.50
C ALA A 530 -8.78 -11.17 33.75
N SER A 531 -9.03 -9.86 33.80
CA SER A 531 -8.74 -8.96 34.92
C SER A 531 -10.01 -8.73 35.77
N ASP A 532 -9.83 -8.56 37.09
CA ASP A 532 -10.93 -8.17 38.00
C ASP A 532 -11.28 -6.68 37.73
N PRO A 533 -12.49 -6.37 37.21
CA PRO A 533 -12.88 -4.98 36.93
C PRO A 533 -12.76 -4.03 38.11
N VAL A 534 -13.01 -4.53 39.33
CA VAL A 534 -12.88 -3.76 40.56
C VAL A 534 -11.41 -3.37 40.78
N LYS A 535 -10.50 -4.29 40.61
CA LYS A 535 -9.07 -4.05 40.78
C LYS A 535 -8.53 -3.02 39.78
N ASP A 536 -8.90 -3.19 38.50
CA ASP A 536 -8.47 -2.28 37.46
C ASP A 536 -9.01 -0.86 37.69
N LYS A 537 -10.29 -0.77 38.04
CA LYS A 537 -10.91 0.51 38.36
C LYS A 537 -10.33 1.16 39.62
N THR A 538 -10.04 0.39 40.65
CA THR A 538 -9.39 0.90 41.89
C THR A 538 -8.05 1.53 41.54
N ASN A 539 -7.20 0.86 40.73
CA ASN A 539 -5.92 1.41 40.28
C ASN A 539 -6.10 2.73 39.52
N ASN A 540 -7.11 2.82 38.67
CA ASN A 540 -7.39 4.05 37.90
C ASN A 540 -7.81 5.20 38.84
N VAL A 541 -8.71 4.93 39.80
CA VAL A 541 -9.14 5.93 40.75
C VAL A 541 -7.98 6.40 41.65
N VAL A 542 -7.12 5.50 42.14
CA VAL A 542 -5.92 5.88 42.90
C VAL A 542 -5.00 6.80 42.08
N SER A 543 -4.84 6.51 40.78
CA SER A 543 -4.07 7.35 39.87
C SER A 543 -4.71 8.72 39.64
N MET A 544 -6.04 8.77 39.47
CA MET A 544 -6.80 10.03 39.37
C MET A 544 -6.70 10.88 40.62
N ILE A 545 -6.83 10.28 41.81
CA ILE A 545 -6.68 10.99 43.07
C ILE A 545 -5.23 11.48 43.24
N GLY A 546 -4.24 10.67 42.83
CA GLY A 546 -2.84 11.08 42.82
C GLY A 546 -2.57 12.30 41.92
N ALA A 547 -3.22 12.37 40.77
CA ALA A 547 -3.15 13.53 39.88
C ALA A 547 -3.86 14.77 40.44
N LEU A 548 -4.86 14.56 41.30
CA LEU A 548 -5.71 15.64 41.82
C LEU A 548 -5.11 16.31 43.08
N ILE A 549 -4.59 15.53 44.01
CA ILE A 549 -4.12 16.02 45.31
C ILE A 549 -2.66 15.67 45.63
N GLY A 550 -1.99 14.85 44.82
CA GLY A 550 -0.65 14.35 45.06
C GLY A 550 0.48 15.31 44.66
N GLY A 551 0.17 16.47 44.07
CA GLY A 551 1.16 17.42 43.56
C GLY A 551 2.06 16.81 42.48
N ILE A 552 3.33 17.27 42.39
CA ILE A 552 4.27 16.82 41.35
C ILE A 552 4.75 15.39 41.60
N ASP A 553 4.95 14.99 42.87
CA ASP A 553 5.49 13.68 43.25
C ASP A 553 4.39 12.60 43.38
N GLY A 554 3.13 12.97 43.30
CA GLY A 554 1.96 12.10 43.48
C GLY A 554 1.75 11.72 44.96
N LEU A 555 0.87 10.74 45.19
CA LEU A 555 0.63 10.18 46.51
C LEU A 555 1.84 9.35 47.00
N ASP A 556 2.18 9.47 48.28
CA ASP A 556 3.17 8.58 48.91
C ASP A 556 2.61 7.14 49.08
N PRO A 557 3.46 6.13 49.36
CA PRO A 557 3.03 4.74 49.48
C PRO A 557 1.93 4.49 50.52
N LEU A 558 1.90 5.25 51.63
CA LEU A 558 0.90 5.11 52.66
C LEU A 558 -0.46 5.69 52.22
N GLN A 559 -0.41 6.87 51.60
CA GLN A 559 -1.57 7.53 51.02
C GLN A 559 -2.18 6.66 49.92
N LYS A 560 -1.37 6.11 49.03
CA LYS A 560 -1.81 5.14 47.97
C LYS A 560 -2.52 3.95 48.57
N GLY A 561 -1.94 3.34 49.60
CA GLY A 561 -2.52 2.18 50.30
C GLY A 561 -3.88 2.49 50.92
N LEU A 562 -4.04 3.65 51.51
CA LEU A 562 -5.31 4.08 52.15
C LEU A 562 -6.37 4.35 51.09
N VAL A 563 -6.07 5.10 50.03
CA VAL A 563 -7.00 5.33 48.92
C VAL A 563 -7.42 4.05 48.27
N ASP A 564 -6.45 3.13 47.98
CA ASP A 564 -6.71 1.82 47.42
C ASP A 564 -7.68 1.02 48.25
N GLN A 565 -7.47 0.98 49.58
CA GLN A 565 -8.31 0.25 50.52
C GLN A 565 -9.74 0.81 50.57
N CYS A 566 -9.88 2.14 50.65
CA CYS A 566 -11.20 2.81 50.69
C CYS A 566 -11.98 2.59 49.40
N VAL A 567 -11.33 2.78 48.24
CA VAL A 567 -11.95 2.59 46.94
C VAL A 567 -12.33 1.12 46.72
N SER A 568 -11.47 0.20 47.09
CA SER A 568 -11.73 -1.24 46.99
C SER A 568 -12.90 -1.69 47.85
N ASN A 569 -13.03 -1.11 49.09
CA ASN A 569 -14.16 -1.35 49.98
C ASN A 569 -15.48 -0.85 49.39
N LEU A 570 -15.47 0.35 48.81
CA LEU A 570 -16.65 0.93 48.17
C LEU A 570 -17.15 0.07 46.98
N TYR A 571 -16.25 -0.36 46.10
CA TYR A 571 -16.62 -1.21 44.98
C TYR A 571 -17.01 -2.63 45.39
N THR A 572 -16.41 -3.17 46.44
CA THR A 572 -16.80 -4.48 46.97
C THR A 572 -18.22 -4.40 47.55
N ARG A 573 -18.55 -3.34 48.27
CA ARG A 573 -19.92 -3.09 48.77
C ARG A 573 -20.89 -2.95 47.59
N TYR A 574 -20.57 -2.13 46.59
CA TYR A 574 -21.38 -1.95 45.41
C TYR A 574 -21.63 -3.26 44.64
N ARG A 575 -20.61 -4.04 44.42
CA ARG A 575 -20.72 -5.38 43.76
C ARG A 575 -21.59 -6.35 44.57
N ASN A 576 -21.45 -6.39 45.90
CA ASN A 576 -22.21 -7.29 46.76
C ASN A 576 -23.70 -6.87 46.85
N GLN A 577 -24.06 -5.64 46.58
CA GLN A 577 -25.42 -5.14 46.44
C GLN A 577 -26.03 -5.45 45.07
N GLY A 578 -25.38 -6.20 44.22
CA GLY A 578 -25.84 -6.59 42.87
C GLY A 578 -25.60 -5.54 41.79
N GLY A 579 -24.73 -4.55 42.01
CA GLY A 579 -24.44 -3.52 40.98
C GLY A 579 -25.69 -2.60 40.76
N GLY A 580 -26.23 -2.02 41.80
CA GLY A 580 -27.43 -1.17 41.74
C GLY A 580 -27.23 0.09 40.87
N VAL A 581 -28.32 0.86 40.71
CA VAL A 581 -28.36 2.06 39.86
C VAL A 581 -27.44 3.19 40.39
N VAL A 582 -27.12 3.20 41.66
CA VAL A 582 -26.31 4.25 42.31
C VAL A 582 -24.86 3.80 42.40
N GLN A 583 -24.01 4.41 41.60
CA GLN A 583 -22.57 4.17 41.60
C GLN A 583 -21.86 4.86 42.76
N PRO A 584 -20.74 4.34 43.30
CA PRO A 584 -19.91 5.10 44.24
C PRO A 584 -19.46 6.43 43.64
N THR A 585 -19.31 7.46 44.48
CA THR A 585 -18.93 8.83 44.08
C THR A 585 -17.70 9.30 44.87
N LEU A 586 -17.15 10.45 44.49
CA LEU A 586 -16.07 11.09 45.24
C LEU A 586 -16.55 11.46 46.68
N GLN A 587 -17.83 11.77 46.85
CA GLN A 587 -18.40 11.99 48.19
C GLN A 587 -18.26 10.74 49.06
N ASP A 588 -18.61 9.56 48.53
CA ASP A 588 -18.50 8.31 49.26
C ASP A 588 -17.04 7.99 49.64
N LEU A 589 -16.09 8.29 48.76
CA LEU A 589 -14.67 8.16 49.06
C LEU A 589 -14.21 9.12 50.13
N HIS A 590 -14.64 10.38 50.08
CA HIS A 590 -14.34 11.38 51.09
C HIS A 590 -14.86 10.93 52.45
N ASP A 591 -16.12 10.49 52.54
CA ASP A 591 -16.75 10.06 53.76
C ASP A 591 -16.09 8.80 54.37
N GLU A 592 -15.64 7.85 53.50
CA GLU A 592 -14.89 6.69 53.92
C GLU A 592 -13.50 7.07 54.50
N LEU A 593 -12.82 8.03 53.88
CA LEU A 593 -11.53 8.55 54.36
C LEU A 593 -11.71 9.34 55.69
N GLN A 594 -12.78 10.14 55.77
CA GLN A 594 -13.11 10.94 56.98
C GLN A 594 -13.45 10.06 58.19
N ALA A 595 -14.03 8.88 57.94
CA ALA A 595 -14.33 7.90 59.00
C ALA A 595 -13.10 7.18 59.53
N GLY A 596 -11.94 7.35 58.89
CA GLY A 596 -10.67 6.78 59.35
C GLY A 596 -10.12 7.45 60.61
N ASP A 597 -9.60 6.66 61.54
CA ASP A 597 -9.06 7.15 62.83
C ASP A 597 -7.67 7.74 62.75
N ASP A 598 -6.95 7.49 61.62
CA ASP A 598 -5.56 7.92 61.42
C ASP A 598 -5.44 9.35 60.85
N GLN A 599 -4.30 9.99 61.08
CA GLN A 599 -4.04 11.37 60.67
C GLN A 599 -3.96 11.52 59.14
N VAL A 600 -3.50 10.48 58.42
CA VAL A 600 -3.31 10.51 56.96
C VAL A 600 -4.63 10.41 56.23
N SER A 601 -5.57 9.59 56.72
CA SER A 601 -6.94 9.50 56.20
C SER A 601 -7.65 10.87 56.29
N ARG A 602 -7.54 11.55 57.42
CA ARG A 602 -8.11 12.90 57.63
C ARG A 602 -7.47 13.94 56.70
N TYR A 603 -6.13 13.89 56.54
CA TYR A 603 -5.43 14.75 55.61
C TYR A 603 -5.93 14.56 54.18
N LEU A 604 -6.10 13.31 53.70
CA LEU A 604 -6.64 13.02 52.37
C LEU A 604 -8.07 13.49 52.20
N ALA A 605 -8.94 13.31 53.19
CA ALA A 605 -10.28 13.84 53.18
C ALA A 605 -10.31 15.38 53.10
N ASP A 606 -9.51 16.07 53.94
CA ASP A 606 -9.37 17.54 53.88
C ASP A 606 -8.85 18.02 52.51
N ALA A 607 -7.88 17.33 51.92
CA ALA A 607 -7.33 17.65 50.59
C ALA A 607 -8.35 17.47 49.47
N LEU A 608 -9.35 16.57 49.63
CA LEU A 608 -10.45 16.35 48.66
C LEU A 608 -11.60 17.37 48.82
N ASN A 609 -11.72 18.07 49.92
CA ASN A 609 -12.83 19.01 50.18
C ASN A 609 -13.10 20.03 49.05
N PRO A 610 -12.08 20.66 48.42
CA PRO A 610 -12.31 21.58 47.28
C PRO A 610 -13.09 20.97 46.14
N TYR A 611 -12.93 19.65 45.94
CA TYR A 611 -13.53 18.88 44.85
C TYR A 611 -14.87 18.25 45.24
N ILE A 612 -15.25 18.26 46.52
CA ILE A 612 -16.50 17.72 47.03
C ILE A 612 -17.54 18.84 47.18
N THR A 613 -17.24 19.87 47.98
CA THR A 613 -18.16 20.98 48.31
C THR A 613 -17.69 22.34 47.82
N GLY A 614 -16.45 22.42 47.33
CA GLY A 614 -15.82 23.67 46.91
C GLY A 614 -16.11 24.06 45.46
N SER A 615 -15.36 25.05 44.96
CA SER A 615 -15.49 25.60 43.60
C SER A 615 -15.15 24.62 42.49
N MET A 616 -14.53 23.47 42.81
CA MET A 616 -14.13 22.45 41.84
C MET A 616 -15.00 21.18 41.91
N SER A 617 -16.22 21.27 42.47
CA SER A 617 -17.09 20.11 42.69
C SER A 617 -17.81 19.55 41.48
N GLY A 618 -17.44 19.96 40.26
CA GLY A 618 -18.09 19.54 39.02
C GLY A 618 -18.03 18.03 38.73
N PHE A 619 -17.10 17.30 39.34
CA PHE A 619 -16.96 15.84 39.21
C PHE A 619 -17.59 15.06 40.38
N ASN A 620 -18.16 15.73 41.36
CA ASN A 620 -18.79 15.07 42.48
C ASN A 620 -20.28 14.79 42.21
N GLY A 621 -20.66 13.52 42.27
CA GLY A 621 -22.03 13.04 42.08
C GLY A 621 -22.21 12.07 40.94
N GLN A 622 -23.43 11.59 40.77
CA GLN A 622 -23.75 10.63 39.69
C GLN A 622 -23.64 11.26 38.31
N THR A 623 -23.22 10.49 37.33
CA THR A 623 -23.21 10.90 35.93
C THR A 623 -24.62 11.23 35.47
N ASN A 624 -24.83 12.45 34.96
CA ASN A 624 -26.13 12.99 34.58
C ASN A 624 -26.26 13.26 33.08
N VAL A 625 -25.32 12.76 32.27
CA VAL A 625 -25.32 12.89 30.81
C VAL A 625 -25.52 11.54 30.17
N ASP A 626 -26.18 11.53 29.01
CA ASP A 626 -26.31 10.34 28.21
C ASP A 626 -24.97 10.09 27.47
N LEU A 627 -24.33 8.97 27.76
CA LEU A 627 -23.11 8.55 27.13
C LEU A 627 -23.36 7.48 26.02
N SER A 628 -24.63 7.30 25.61
CA SER A 628 -24.99 6.22 24.66
C SER A 628 -25.01 6.64 23.19
N ASN A 629 -24.86 7.92 22.89
CA ASN A 629 -24.90 8.41 21.51
C ASN A 629 -23.72 7.88 20.69
N ARG A 630 -23.99 7.53 19.45
CA ARG A 630 -23.00 6.97 18.52
C ARG A 630 -21.90 7.96 18.13
N PHE A 631 -22.18 9.28 18.20
CA PHE A 631 -21.20 10.33 18.02
C PHE A 631 -21.16 11.21 19.26
N THR A 632 -20.09 11.13 20.03
CA THR A 632 -19.92 11.89 21.27
C THR A 632 -18.69 12.79 21.19
N VAL A 633 -18.85 14.07 21.52
CA VAL A 633 -17.74 15.03 21.65
C VAL A 633 -17.66 15.49 23.10
N PHE A 634 -16.50 15.24 23.72
CA PHE A 634 -16.15 15.79 25.03
C PHE A 634 -15.46 17.14 24.81
N ASP A 635 -16.21 18.23 25.07
CA ASP A 635 -15.66 19.59 25.08
C ASP A 635 -14.94 19.80 26.43
N VAL A 636 -13.61 19.74 26.37
CA VAL A 636 -12.74 19.92 27.55
C VAL A 636 -12.09 21.31 27.61
N SER A 637 -12.54 22.25 26.79
CA SER A 637 -12.02 23.64 26.74
C SER A 637 -12.16 24.40 28.05
N GLY A 638 -13.18 24.07 28.85
CA GLY A 638 -13.43 24.65 30.17
C GLY A 638 -12.52 24.14 31.28
N LEU A 639 -11.66 23.15 31.05
CA LEU A 639 -10.76 22.63 32.06
C LEU A 639 -9.46 23.44 32.10
N SER A 640 -9.09 23.94 33.29
CA SER A 640 -7.88 24.73 33.51
C SER A 640 -7.13 24.27 34.77
N GLY A 641 -5.85 24.60 34.87
CA GLY A 641 -5.00 24.27 36.02
C GLY A 641 -4.97 22.75 36.34
N GLU A 642 -5.09 22.43 37.63
CA GLU A 642 -5.05 21.06 38.15
C GLU A 642 -6.22 20.19 37.65
N LEU A 643 -7.40 20.80 37.45
CA LEU A 643 -8.56 20.08 36.94
C LEU A 643 -8.39 19.60 35.49
N ARG A 644 -7.47 20.15 34.72
CA ARG A 644 -7.27 19.71 33.32
C ARG A 644 -6.83 18.26 33.26
N THR A 645 -5.76 17.92 33.96
CA THR A 645 -5.22 16.56 33.99
C THR A 645 -6.23 15.57 34.53
N PHE A 646 -6.84 15.90 35.67
CA PHE A 646 -7.85 15.04 36.28
C PHE A 646 -9.08 14.86 35.38
N GLY A 647 -9.62 15.93 34.82
CA GLY A 647 -10.78 15.85 33.92
C GLY A 647 -10.48 15.05 32.65
N MET A 648 -9.26 15.18 32.09
CA MET A 648 -8.84 14.37 30.97
C MET A 648 -8.75 12.88 31.32
N MET A 649 -8.25 12.53 32.51
CA MET A 649 -8.22 11.15 33.01
C MET A 649 -9.63 10.59 33.19
N VAL A 650 -10.56 11.40 33.73
CA VAL A 650 -11.97 11.02 33.88
C VAL A 650 -12.63 10.78 32.53
N VAL A 651 -12.38 11.63 31.54
CA VAL A 651 -12.91 11.45 30.17
C VAL A 651 -12.37 10.16 29.54
N ILE A 652 -11.07 9.90 29.65
CA ILE A 652 -10.46 8.68 29.14
C ILE A 652 -11.04 7.43 29.82
N ASP A 653 -11.27 7.48 31.11
CA ASP A 653 -11.89 6.37 31.84
C ASP A 653 -13.34 6.11 31.38
N GLN A 654 -14.11 7.16 31.14
CA GLN A 654 -15.47 7.03 30.58
C GLN A 654 -15.46 6.49 29.15
N VAL A 655 -14.50 6.93 28.33
CA VAL A 655 -14.28 6.35 27.00
C VAL A 655 -13.98 4.86 27.13
N TRP A 656 -13.14 4.47 28.08
CA TRP A 656 -12.83 3.05 28.30
C TRP A 656 -14.04 2.22 28.74
N ASN A 657 -14.85 2.75 29.66
CA ASN A 657 -16.11 2.12 30.04
C ASN A 657 -17.04 1.93 28.83
N ARG A 658 -17.05 2.90 27.92
CA ARG A 658 -17.81 2.81 26.67
C ARG A 658 -17.27 1.76 25.72
N VAL A 659 -15.97 1.69 25.56
CA VAL A 659 -15.26 0.68 24.74
C VAL A 659 -15.59 -0.74 25.23
N ILE A 660 -15.61 -0.97 26.53
CA ILE A 660 -16.00 -2.27 27.11
C ILE A 660 -17.44 -2.66 26.71
N ARG A 661 -18.38 -1.73 26.86
CA ARG A 661 -19.79 -1.96 26.46
C ARG A 661 -19.94 -2.19 24.97
N ASN A 662 -19.23 -1.44 24.15
CA ASN A 662 -19.29 -1.59 22.70
C ASN A 662 -18.71 -2.93 22.24
N LYS A 663 -17.62 -3.38 22.85
CA LYS A 663 -17.06 -4.70 22.61
C LYS A 663 -18.07 -5.81 22.89
N ALA A 664 -18.79 -5.74 24.03
CA ALA A 664 -19.83 -6.70 24.38
C ALA A 664 -20.95 -6.73 23.32
N ASN A 665 -21.24 -5.60 22.67
CA ASN A 665 -22.24 -5.47 21.61
C ASN A 665 -21.68 -5.72 20.20
N GLY A 666 -20.42 -6.13 20.05
CA GLY A 666 -19.76 -6.35 18.76
C GLY A 666 -19.54 -5.07 17.93
N ARG A 667 -19.59 -3.89 18.55
CA ARG A 667 -19.40 -2.58 17.90
C ARG A 667 -17.98 -2.07 18.12
N ARG A 668 -17.37 -1.46 17.10
CA ARG A 668 -16.07 -0.78 17.20
C ARG A 668 -16.24 0.64 17.72
N THR A 669 -15.19 1.16 18.35
CA THR A 669 -15.10 2.54 18.81
C THR A 669 -13.89 3.23 18.20
N TRP A 670 -14.08 4.45 17.70
CA TRP A 670 -13.02 5.32 17.19
C TRP A 670 -12.86 6.51 18.11
N LEU A 671 -11.71 6.64 18.72
CA LEU A 671 -11.35 7.74 19.61
C LEU A 671 -10.39 8.69 18.89
N TYR A 672 -10.81 9.93 18.72
CA TYR A 672 -10.00 11.02 18.23
C TYR A 672 -9.64 11.95 19.38
N VAL A 673 -8.35 12.21 19.56
CA VAL A 673 -7.84 13.04 20.65
C VAL A 673 -7.12 14.23 20.04
N ASP A 674 -7.76 15.38 20.09
CA ASP A 674 -7.15 16.61 19.61
C ASP A 674 -6.18 17.19 20.66
N GLU A 675 -5.15 17.90 20.17
CA GLU A 675 -4.02 18.38 20.98
C GLU A 675 -3.43 17.29 21.91
N PHE A 676 -3.19 16.13 21.32
CA PHE A 676 -2.78 14.89 21.96
C PHE A 676 -1.58 15.05 22.93
N HIS A 677 -0.62 15.94 22.61
CA HIS A 677 0.55 16.22 23.45
C HIS A 677 0.19 16.61 24.88
N ARG A 678 -1.01 17.21 25.09
CA ARG A 678 -1.48 17.65 26.42
C ARG A 678 -1.64 16.50 27.43
N PHE A 679 -1.84 15.26 26.95
CA PHE A 679 -1.92 14.07 27.83
C PHE A 679 -0.60 13.70 28.46
N PHE A 680 0.50 14.06 27.83
CA PHE A 680 1.84 13.71 28.30
C PHE A 680 2.46 14.75 29.24
N SER A 681 1.75 15.85 29.52
CA SER A 681 2.18 16.84 30.51
C SER A 681 2.14 16.29 31.95
N ASN A 682 1.48 15.15 32.18
CA ASN A 682 1.40 14.49 33.49
C ASN A 682 1.65 12.98 33.35
N GLN A 683 2.49 12.40 34.20
CA GLN A 683 2.89 11.00 34.19
C GLN A 683 1.71 10.02 34.37
N TYR A 684 0.71 10.36 35.15
CA TYR A 684 -0.46 9.49 35.39
C TYR A 684 -1.36 9.42 34.15
N ALA A 685 -1.65 10.57 33.55
CA ALA A 685 -2.43 10.64 32.31
C ALA A 685 -1.71 9.92 31.16
N ALA A 686 -0.41 10.10 31.02
CA ALA A 686 0.42 9.41 30.03
C ALA A 686 0.41 7.88 30.21
N ALA A 687 0.56 7.40 31.47
CA ALA A 687 0.53 5.96 31.76
C ALA A 687 -0.84 5.34 31.48
N GLN A 688 -1.94 6.00 31.87
CA GLN A 688 -3.31 5.54 31.60
C GLN A 688 -3.58 5.47 30.09
N PHE A 689 -3.18 6.49 29.35
CA PHE A 689 -3.36 6.53 27.91
C PHE A 689 -2.54 5.44 27.19
N LYS A 690 -1.31 5.25 27.61
CA LYS A 690 -0.42 4.18 27.09
C LYS A 690 -1.03 2.79 27.29
N ASP A 691 -1.65 2.53 28.45
CA ASP A 691 -2.31 1.24 28.73
C ASP A 691 -3.48 1.01 27.77
N ILE A 692 -4.35 2.02 27.61
CA ILE A 692 -5.48 1.96 26.67
C ILE A 692 -4.98 1.74 25.23
N TYR A 693 -3.95 2.47 24.80
CA TYR A 693 -3.40 2.35 23.47
C TYR A 693 -2.88 0.94 23.18
N LYS A 694 -2.18 0.31 24.13
CA LYS A 694 -1.70 -1.07 23.99
C LYS A 694 -2.84 -2.10 23.95
N ARG A 695 -3.93 -1.86 24.68
CA ARG A 695 -5.09 -2.75 24.76
C ARG A 695 -6.11 -2.53 23.65
N ALA A 696 -6.05 -1.40 22.95
CA ALA A 696 -7.03 -0.92 21.97
C ALA A 696 -7.45 -2.00 20.97
N ARG A 697 -6.50 -2.69 20.35
CA ARG A 697 -6.77 -3.75 19.36
C ARG A 697 -7.69 -4.85 19.90
N LYS A 698 -7.46 -5.32 21.12
CA LYS A 698 -8.24 -6.42 21.74
C LYS A 698 -9.70 -6.03 21.99
N TYR A 699 -9.95 -4.73 22.14
CA TYR A 699 -11.27 -4.19 22.45
C TYR A 699 -11.98 -3.55 21.25
N GLY A 700 -11.41 -3.68 20.04
CA GLY A 700 -11.98 -3.06 18.83
C GLY A 700 -11.95 -1.54 18.85
N LEU A 701 -11.02 -0.96 19.62
CA LEU A 701 -10.78 0.49 19.68
C LEU A 701 -9.72 0.89 18.65
N GLY A 702 -9.97 1.97 17.90
CA GLY A 702 -8.98 2.67 17.11
C GLY A 702 -8.74 4.05 17.71
N VAL A 703 -7.51 4.36 18.08
CA VAL A 703 -7.13 5.66 18.68
C VAL A 703 -6.39 6.50 17.66
N THR A 704 -6.78 7.76 17.51
CA THR A 704 -6.08 8.73 16.64
C THR A 704 -5.66 9.95 17.46
N GLY A 705 -4.35 10.11 17.62
CA GLY A 705 -3.76 11.32 18.22
C GLY A 705 -3.58 12.40 17.16
N ILE A 706 -4.04 13.63 17.47
CA ILE A 706 -3.92 14.79 16.58
C ILE A 706 -3.09 15.84 17.29
N THR A 707 -2.05 16.34 16.66
CA THR A 707 -1.20 17.38 17.26
C THR A 707 -0.48 18.23 16.23
N GLN A 708 -0.14 19.43 16.63
CA GLN A 708 0.76 20.34 15.92
C GLN A 708 2.17 20.38 16.54
N ASN A 709 2.33 19.89 17.78
CA ASN A 709 3.58 19.91 18.51
C ASN A 709 4.29 18.57 18.38
N VAL A 710 5.00 18.37 17.25
CA VAL A 710 5.73 17.13 16.96
C VAL A 710 6.91 16.97 17.92
N GLU A 711 7.67 18.04 18.17
CA GLU A 711 8.84 18.05 19.06
C GLU A 711 8.50 17.55 20.48
N GLU A 712 7.41 18.06 21.09
CA GLU A 712 6.97 17.61 22.42
C GLU A 712 6.62 16.12 22.49
N ILE A 713 6.05 15.56 21.39
CA ILE A 713 5.77 14.12 21.29
C ILE A 713 7.06 13.32 21.14
N LEU A 714 8.00 13.81 20.35
CA LEU A 714 9.26 13.10 20.10
C LEU A 714 10.22 13.11 21.30
N ASP A 715 10.11 14.08 22.19
CA ASP A 715 10.88 14.13 23.45
C ASP A 715 10.46 13.07 24.46
N LEU A 716 9.26 12.53 24.32
CA LEU A 716 8.68 11.58 25.25
C LEU A 716 8.79 10.15 24.68
N GLN A 717 9.53 9.28 25.38
CA GLN A 717 9.78 7.90 24.93
C GLN A 717 8.47 7.15 24.66
N ASP A 718 7.47 7.27 25.54
CA ASP A 718 6.18 6.56 25.44
C ASP A 718 5.40 7.01 24.19
N ALA A 719 5.36 8.30 23.92
CA ALA A 719 4.68 8.85 22.76
C ALA A 719 5.41 8.48 21.45
N ARG A 720 6.75 8.47 21.45
CA ARG A 720 7.58 8.00 20.35
C ARG A 720 7.32 6.53 20.02
N GLU A 721 7.23 5.65 21.04
CA GLU A 721 6.88 4.24 20.87
C GLU A 721 5.48 4.08 20.26
N MET A 722 4.51 4.88 20.70
CA MET A 722 3.15 4.84 20.17
C MET A 722 3.10 5.27 18.71
N LEU A 723 3.81 6.33 18.35
CA LEU A 723 3.91 6.83 16.98
C LEU A 723 4.54 5.78 16.03
N SER A 724 5.68 5.21 16.43
CA SER A 724 6.41 4.21 15.63
C SER A 724 5.59 2.95 15.39
N ASN A 725 4.81 2.53 16.40
CA ASN A 725 3.98 1.33 16.34
C ASN A 725 2.58 1.53 15.71
N SER A 726 2.29 2.75 15.22
CA SER A 726 1.02 3.04 14.56
C SER A 726 1.04 2.60 13.10
N ASP A 727 -0.01 1.89 12.67
CA ASP A 727 -0.20 1.49 11.27
C ASP A 727 -0.81 2.61 10.40
N PHE A 728 -1.32 3.68 11.03
CA PHE A 728 -1.90 4.80 10.33
C PHE A 728 -1.25 6.11 10.76
N LEU A 729 -0.60 6.81 9.84
CA LEU A 729 -0.04 8.13 10.06
C LEU A 729 -0.44 9.06 8.91
N MET A 730 -0.84 10.27 9.22
CA MET A 730 -0.97 11.37 8.27
C MET A 730 0.03 12.46 8.64
N LEU A 731 1.08 12.59 7.85
CA LEU A 731 2.07 13.65 7.96
C LEU A 731 1.66 14.78 7.00
N LEU A 732 0.93 15.75 7.52
CA LEU A 732 0.55 16.97 6.80
C LEU A 732 1.72 17.96 6.80
N SER A 733 1.52 19.18 6.29
CA SER A 733 2.60 20.17 6.21
C SER A 733 3.32 20.35 7.54
N GLN A 734 4.66 20.19 7.53
CA GLN A 734 5.56 20.36 8.67
C GLN A 734 6.56 21.49 8.40
N ASN A 735 7.11 22.07 9.46
CA ASN A 735 8.32 22.86 9.37
C ASN A 735 9.56 21.95 9.17
N SER A 736 10.70 22.54 8.83
CA SER A 736 11.91 21.77 8.50
C SER A 736 12.43 20.93 9.69
N THR A 737 12.42 21.49 10.90
CA THR A 737 12.95 20.82 12.09
C THR A 737 12.10 19.59 12.47
N ASP A 738 10.78 19.76 12.50
CA ASP A 738 9.85 18.64 12.79
C ASP A 738 9.93 17.56 11.70
N ALA A 739 10.08 17.99 10.43
CA ALA A 739 10.23 17.06 9.32
C ALA A 739 11.49 16.21 9.43
N ASP A 740 12.62 16.82 9.82
CA ASP A 740 13.89 16.11 10.01
C ASP A 740 13.79 15.09 11.15
N ALA A 741 13.20 15.46 12.27
CA ALA A 741 12.97 14.56 13.41
C ALA A 741 12.04 13.40 13.08
N LEU A 742 10.97 13.64 12.28
CA LEU A 742 10.07 12.60 11.80
C LEU A 742 10.77 11.66 10.80
N CYS A 743 11.62 12.19 9.93
CA CYS A 743 12.40 11.38 9.00
C CYS A 743 13.35 10.43 9.74
N GLU A 744 14.01 10.90 10.78
CA GLU A 744 14.88 10.08 11.61
C GLU A 744 14.09 8.97 12.34
N LEU A 745 12.98 9.32 13.01
CA LEU A 745 12.18 8.36 13.77
C LEU A 745 11.54 7.28 12.88
N LEU A 746 10.99 7.67 11.74
CA LEU A 746 10.23 6.80 10.84
C LEU A 746 11.09 6.24 9.70
N THR A 747 12.36 6.58 9.66
CA THR A 747 13.33 6.16 8.62
C THR A 747 12.83 6.54 7.22
N LEU A 748 12.38 7.80 7.07
CA LEU A 748 11.88 8.31 5.80
C LEU A 748 13.03 8.85 4.92
N SER A 749 12.84 8.76 3.60
CA SER A 749 13.78 9.31 2.62
C SER A 749 13.59 10.81 2.41
N GLU A 750 14.56 11.46 1.77
CA GLU A 750 14.44 12.87 1.37
C GLU A 750 13.33 13.06 0.32
N GLU A 751 13.10 12.08 -0.54
CA GLU A 751 12.00 12.05 -1.50
C GLU A 751 10.64 12.00 -0.78
N GLN A 752 10.53 11.22 0.30
CA GLN A 752 9.31 11.18 1.13
C GLN A 752 9.10 12.49 1.89
N ARG A 753 10.18 13.09 2.41
CA ARG A 753 10.17 14.37 3.13
C ARG A 753 9.54 15.50 2.33
N GLN A 754 9.79 15.57 1.02
CA GLN A 754 9.25 16.60 0.13
C GLN A 754 7.70 16.63 0.10
N TYR A 755 7.04 15.50 0.40
CA TYR A 755 5.58 15.41 0.37
C TYR A 755 4.88 15.94 1.61
N PHE A 756 5.62 16.26 2.68
CA PHE A 756 5.05 16.87 3.88
C PHE A 756 5.84 18.09 4.39
N THR A 757 6.71 18.65 3.56
CA THR A 757 7.45 19.90 3.83
C THR A 757 7.08 20.95 2.79
N GLY A 758 6.51 22.08 3.25
CA GLY A 758 6.15 23.19 2.34
C GLY A 758 5.01 22.88 1.35
N VAL A 759 4.15 21.91 1.67
CA VAL A 759 3.01 21.51 0.84
C VAL A 759 1.75 22.29 1.21
N LEU A 760 0.76 22.26 0.32
CA LEU A 760 -0.52 22.91 0.54
C LEU A 760 -1.35 22.20 1.64
N PRO A 761 -2.22 22.91 2.37
CA PRO A 761 -3.11 22.30 3.36
C PRO A 761 -3.92 21.15 2.78
N GLY A 762 -3.97 20.02 3.50
CA GLY A 762 -4.63 18.80 3.03
C GLY A 762 -3.81 17.92 2.08
N GLN A 763 -2.56 18.29 1.85
CA GLN A 763 -1.57 17.41 1.19
C GLN A 763 -0.56 16.89 2.21
N GLY A 764 0.04 15.73 1.93
CA GLY A 764 0.98 15.13 2.86
C GLY A 764 1.51 13.77 2.43
N LEU A 765 2.13 13.09 3.39
CA LEU A 765 2.54 11.71 3.31
C LEU A 765 1.69 10.87 4.26
N MET A 766 1.08 9.80 3.76
CA MET A 766 0.23 8.90 4.54
C MET A 766 0.91 7.54 4.69
N LYS A 767 0.97 7.02 5.92
CA LYS A 767 1.33 5.63 6.21
C LYS A 767 0.06 4.82 6.44
N ILE A 768 -0.06 3.68 5.76
CA ILE A 768 -1.14 2.71 5.94
C ILE A 768 -0.52 1.32 5.97
N GLY A 769 -0.50 0.69 7.15
CA GLY A 769 0.28 -0.53 7.39
C GLY A 769 1.77 -0.30 7.13
N SER A 770 2.33 -1.00 6.16
CA SER A 770 3.72 -0.79 5.71
C SER A 770 3.87 0.21 4.56
N ALA A 771 2.75 0.66 3.95
CA ALA A 771 2.78 1.53 2.80
C ALA A 771 2.91 3.00 3.19
N TYR A 772 3.85 3.71 2.56
CA TYR A 772 3.92 5.17 2.59
C TYR A 772 3.51 5.73 1.24
N VAL A 773 2.42 6.50 1.19
CA VAL A 773 1.88 7.07 -0.06
C VAL A 773 1.73 8.58 0.04
N PRO A 774 2.25 9.34 -0.93
CA PRO A 774 1.96 10.76 -1.01
C PRO A 774 0.47 10.96 -1.29
N PHE A 775 -0.20 11.82 -0.52
CA PHE A 775 -1.63 12.01 -0.70
C PHE A 775 -2.03 13.47 -0.91
N ASP A 776 -3.11 13.64 -1.65
CA ASP A 776 -3.84 14.89 -1.80
C ASP A 776 -5.31 14.65 -1.41
N GLY A 777 -5.63 15.00 -0.16
CA GLY A 777 -6.97 14.88 0.44
C GLY A 777 -7.89 16.08 0.18
N ARG A 778 -7.44 17.08 -0.58
CA ARG A 778 -8.25 18.27 -0.90
C ARG A 778 -9.45 17.87 -1.74
N ILE A 779 -10.60 18.38 -1.36
CA ILE A 779 -11.87 18.17 -2.06
C ILE A 779 -12.36 19.50 -2.68
N PRO A 780 -13.21 19.46 -3.71
CA PRO A 780 -13.81 20.65 -4.29
C PRO A 780 -14.53 21.49 -3.24
N ALA A 781 -14.39 22.82 -3.33
CA ALA A 781 -15.12 23.73 -2.44
C ALA A 781 -16.62 23.70 -2.71
N GLY A 782 -17.41 23.78 -1.65
CA GLY A 782 -18.87 23.83 -1.71
C GLY A 782 -19.57 22.63 -1.04
N GLY A 783 -20.83 22.78 -0.73
CA GLY A 783 -21.62 21.80 0.00
C GLY A 783 -21.61 21.97 1.52
N ASP A 784 -22.47 21.23 2.16
CA ASP A 784 -22.66 21.33 3.62
C ASP A 784 -21.49 20.66 4.36
N LEU A 785 -21.01 19.52 3.90
CA LEU A 785 -19.86 18.84 4.48
C LEU A 785 -18.59 19.69 4.38
N TYR A 786 -18.34 20.33 3.23
CA TYR A 786 -17.17 21.22 3.08
C TYR A 786 -17.19 22.34 4.13
N ARG A 787 -18.37 22.93 4.37
CA ARG A 787 -18.54 23.98 5.40
C ARG A 787 -18.31 23.46 6.81
N LEU A 788 -18.79 22.26 7.12
CA LEU A 788 -18.56 21.59 8.42
C LEU A 788 -17.09 21.24 8.66
N TYR A 789 -16.37 20.89 7.62
CA TYR A 789 -14.93 20.57 7.72
C TYR A 789 -14.08 21.82 7.90
N SER A 790 -14.48 22.97 7.29
CA SER A 790 -13.71 24.20 7.34
C SER A 790 -13.70 24.81 8.75
N THR A 791 -12.51 25.16 9.23
CA THR A 791 -12.27 25.92 10.48
C THR A 791 -11.86 27.37 10.20
N THR A 792 -11.84 27.78 8.91
CA THR A 792 -11.44 29.14 8.54
C THR A 792 -12.46 30.14 9.06
N PHE A 793 -11.99 31.14 9.80
CA PHE A 793 -12.82 32.26 10.24
C PHE A 793 -13.40 32.96 9.00
N GLN A 794 -14.71 32.89 8.84
CA GLN A 794 -15.42 33.67 7.83
C GLN A 794 -15.78 35.01 8.47
N GLU A 795 -15.12 36.08 8.03
CA GLU A 795 -15.59 37.42 8.33
C GLU A 795 -17.05 37.51 7.86
N GLY A 796 -17.94 37.83 8.78
CA GLY A 796 -19.37 37.76 8.58
C GLY A 796 -19.82 38.50 7.30
N LYS A 797 -20.58 37.77 6.47
CA LYS A 797 -21.48 38.35 5.49
C LYS A 797 -22.79 38.69 6.15
#